data_b44ee0e2c3eb9d5237340320247ba87d
#
_entry.id   b44ee0e2c3eb9d5237340320247ba87d
#
_cell.length_a   1.000
_cell.length_b   1.000
_cell.length_c   1.000
_cell.angle_alpha   90.00
_cell.angle_beta   90.00
_cell.angle_gamma   90.00
#
_symmetry.space_group_name_H-M   'P 1'
#
loop_
_entity.id
_entity.type
_entity.pdbx_description
1 polymer ?
#
loop_
_entity_poly.entity_id
_entity_poly.type
_entity_poly.pdbx_seq_one_letter_code
_entity_poly.pdbx_strand_id
1 'polypeptide(L)'
;MELIDNINKTLKGDFVTELRSGSKVAIAASCFSIYAFEELKAQLKDIDELRFIFTSPTFVTEKANKQKREFYIPRLNRERNLYGSEFEIKLRNELSQKAIAKECAEWIRQKACFKSNRTGENMMGFATIDDKAYMPITGFTTVELGCERGDNAYTMINKFSAPFSQQYLSLFDQVWNDSAKMQVVTDKVLDNITNAYKENAPDFLYFVTLYNIFREFLDDLSEDDLPNEATGFKESQIWNKLYNFQKDICLAIINKLEKYNGCILADSVGLGKTFTALSVIKYYENRNKSVLVLCPKKLNDNWITYKSNYLNNPIAKDRLRYDVFFHSDLSRKGGKTNGQDLSYINWGNYDLVVIDESHNFRNGGKVTTDENDDNPRENRYLLLMNRVIRSGVKTKVLMLSATPVNNRFNDLKNQIQLAYEGESEKIDELLNTSSSIDDIFRQAQKEYNIWAKLPAEKRTTKELLNRLSFDFFEVLDSVTIARSRKHIEQYYDTADIGKFPTRLTPIPRRPDLTDLGSAINYNEIYEIVSRLNLAIYTPSDFILASRVEKYIDTDSDGGYFAGRGMAGREKGIRRLMSINLLKRLESSVNSFRLTIERIKSLISSTIDKLATIEQDENFELELEDISQNLDYDDREADMFIGGKKTKIALQDLDHIAWRKYLEDDLESLKLLLLMLADITPEHDSKLQQLVADLRHKFANPINEGNKKVIIFTAFSDTAEYLYDCLAESIKAKHDCIQPLFRVM
;
A
#
# COMPACT_ATOMS: atom_id res chain seq x y z
N MET A 1 22.32 46.27 3.23
CA MET A 1 20.90 45.92 3.26
C MET A 1 20.61 45.16 1.97
N GLU A 2 20.04 43.97 2.10
CA GLU A 2 19.69 43.08 0.99
C GLU A 2 18.26 42.67 1.17
N LEU A 3 17.48 42.56 0.09
CA LEU A 3 16.09 42.20 0.11
C LEU A 3 15.94 40.72 -0.29
N ILE A 4 15.15 39.96 0.49
CA ILE A 4 14.76 38.59 0.22
C ILE A 4 13.26 38.63 -0.05
N ASP A 5 12.82 38.12 -1.21
CA ASP A 5 11.44 38.20 -1.70
C ASP A 5 10.73 36.87 -1.72
N ASN A 6 11.44 35.77 -1.37
CA ASN A 6 10.98 34.39 -1.44
C ASN A 6 10.48 33.96 -2.84
N ILE A 7 10.89 34.70 -3.89
CA ILE A 7 10.61 34.38 -5.28
C ILE A 7 11.92 34.17 -6.04
N ASN A 8 12.75 35.22 -6.10
CA ASN A 8 14.08 35.18 -6.77
C ASN A 8 15.17 34.74 -5.80
N LYS A 9 15.02 35.07 -4.53
CA LYS A 9 15.92 34.71 -3.44
C LYS A 9 15.09 34.27 -2.23
N THR A 10 15.18 33.00 -1.87
CA THR A 10 14.47 32.44 -0.73
C THR A 10 15.21 32.65 0.58
N LEU A 11 14.48 32.81 1.68
CA LEU A 11 15.08 32.88 3.01
C LEU A 11 15.84 31.60 3.35
N LYS A 12 15.31 30.43 2.95
CA LYS A 12 16.02 29.14 3.08
C LYS A 12 17.38 29.18 2.39
N GLY A 13 17.44 29.61 1.14
CA GLY A 13 18.69 29.66 0.37
C GLY A 13 19.74 30.57 1.02
N ASP A 14 19.30 31.68 1.60
CA ASP A 14 20.18 32.58 2.32
C ASP A 14 20.64 31.99 3.66
N PHE A 15 19.74 31.37 4.42
CA PHE A 15 20.06 30.66 5.67
C PHE A 15 21.05 29.51 5.44
N VAL A 16 20.88 28.72 4.39
CA VAL A 16 21.81 27.64 4.00
C VAL A 16 23.23 28.20 3.75
N THR A 17 23.32 29.40 3.20
CA THR A 17 24.62 30.03 2.91
C THR A 17 25.28 30.62 4.15
N GLU A 18 24.51 31.21 5.08
CA GLU A 18 25.00 31.89 6.25
C GLU A 18 25.22 30.95 7.45
N LEU A 19 24.42 29.89 7.60
CA LEU A 19 24.59 28.92 8.66
C LEU A 19 25.86 28.10 8.44
N ARG A 20 26.77 28.18 9.37
CA ARG A 20 28.06 27.46 9.36
C ARG A 20 28.22 26.66 10.65
N SER A 21 29.18 25.76 10.66
CA SER A 21 29.55 25.04 11.88
C SER A 21 29.93 26.03 12.97
N GLY A 22 29.27 25.93 14.13
CA GLY A 22 29.48 26.83 15.27
C GLY A 22 28.67 28.13 15.23
N SER A 23 27.81 28.37 14.25
CA SER A 23 26.95 29.58 14.21
C SER A 23 26.01 29.66 15.40
N LYS A 24 25.74 30.88 15.85
CA LYS A 24 24.75 31.20 16.88
C LYS A 24 23.52 31.81 16.23
N VAL A 25 22.39 31.18 16.46
CA VAL A 25 21.11 31.54 15.85
C VAL A 25 20.15 32.05 16.92
N ALA A 26 19.50 33.18 16.69
CA ALA A 26 18.48 33.69 17.56
C ALA A 26 17.25 34.13 16.76
N ILE A 27 16.08 33.62 17.11
CA ILE A 27 14.83 33.86 16.40
C ILE A 27 13.75 34.32 17.38
N ALA A 28 13.12 35.43 17.05
CA ALA A 28 11.88 35.86 17.70
C ALA A 28 10.74 35.76 16.67
N ALA A 29 9.79 34.84 16.90
CA ALA A 29 8.69 34.57 15.97
C ALA A 29 7.44 34.07 16.68
N SER A 30 6.27 34.14 16.01
CA SER A 30 5.00 33.74 16.61
C SER A 30 4.85 32.22 16.73
N CYS A 31 5.50 31.44 15.87
CA CYS A 31 5.44 29.97 15.85
C CYS A 31 6.77 29.35 15.42
N PHE A 32 6.97 28.10 15.81
CA PHE A 32 8.08 27.25 15.42
C PHE A 32 7.51 26.02 14.70
N SER A 33 7.94 25.75 13.50
CA SER A 33 7.52 24.58 12.73
C SER A 33 8.60 23.50 12.74
N ILE A 34 8.21 22.26 13.08
CA ILE A 34 9.09 21.10 12.96
C ILE A 34 9.49 20.85 11.49
N TYR A 35 8.65 21.29 10.54
CA TYR A 35 8.94 21.16 9.10
C TYR A 35 9.96 22.19 8.64
N ALA A 36 9.92 23.40 9.20
CA ALA A 36 10.99 24.39 8.96
C ALA A 36 12.33 23.93 9.53
N PHE A 37 12.31 23.26 10.70
CA PHE A 37 13.50 22.58 11.20
C PHE A 37 14.01 21.53 10.20
N GLU A 38 13.12 20.72 9.66
CA GLU A 38 13.49 19.68 8.70
C GLU A 38 14.15 20.25 7.45
N GLU A 39 13.61 21.34 6.90
CA GLU A 39 14.16 22.02 5.71
C GLU A 39 15.59 22.55 5.91
N LEU A 40 15.98 22.82 7.14
CA LEU A 40 17.30 23.36 7.51
C LEU A 40 18.13 22.41 8.38
N LYS A 41 17.67 21.15 8.59
CA LYS A 41 18.30 20.26 9.56
C LYS A 41 19.78 19.99 9.30
N ALA A 42 20.18 19.91 8.03
CA ALA A 42 21.55 19.66 7.64
C ALA A 42 22.49 20.77 8.18
N GLN A 43 22.05 22.03 8.13
CA GLN A 43 22.80 23.17 8.64
C GLN A 43 22.61 23.34 10.16
N LEU A 44 21.39 23.12 10.67
CA LEU A 44 21.08 23.26 12.07
C LEU A 44 21.76 22.20 12.95
N LYS A 45 22.17 21.08 12.38
CA LYS A 45 22.92 20.03 13.09
C LYS A 45 24.26 20.54 13.61
N ASP A 46 24.93 21.41 12.86
CA ASP A 46 26.30 21.84 13.12
C ASP A 46 26.41 23.21 13.82
N ILE A 47 25.28 23.91 14.10
CA ILE A 47 25.29 25.16 14.84
C ILE A 47 25.71 24.96 16.29
N ASP A 48 26.15 26.05 16.95
CA ASP A 48 26.47 26.05 18.37
C ASP A 48 25.20 26.02 19.24
N GLU A 49 24.30 26.98 19.01
CA GLU A 49 23.03 27.10 19.73
C GLU A 49 21.93 27.77 18.90
N LEU A 50 20.67 27.39 19.19
CA LEU A 50 19.47 28.15 18.80
C LEU A 50 18.77 28.72 20.03
N ARG A 51 18.54 30.04 20.05
CA ARG A 51 17.70 30.72 21.03
C ARG A 51 16.40 31.19 20.36
N PHE A 52 15.27 30.69 20.83
CA PHE A 52 13.97 30.98 20.23
C PHE A 52 13.03 31.67 21.23
N ILE A 53 12.41 32.78 20.82
CA ILE A 53 11.39 33.51 21.57
C ILE A 53 10.06 33.41 20.86
N PHE A 54 9.05 32.85 21.53
CA PHE A 54 7.66 33.00 21.09
C PHE A 54 7.19 34.42 21.39
N THR A 55 6.88 35.20 20.35
CA THR A 55 6.51 36.60 20.43
C THR A 55 5.14 36.83 21.10
N SER A 56 4.30 35.80 21.11
CA SER A 56 2.98 35.80 21.79
C SER A 56 2.98 34.83 22.98
N PRO A 57 2.10 35.02 23.98
CA PRO A 57 1.96 34.09 25.11
C PRO A 57 1.40 32.75 24.66
N THR A 58 2.29 31.78 24.39
CA THR A 58 1.94 30.50 23.80
C THR A 58 1.64 29.42 24.86
N PHE A 59 2.21 29.53 26.04
CA PHE A 59 2.15 28.52 27.12
C PHE A 59 1.57 29.02 28.44
N VAL A 60 0.82 30.11 28.42
CA VAL A 60 0.14 30.65 29.61
C VAL A 60 -1.03 29.71 29.94
N THR A 61 -1.03 29.21 31.18
CA THR A 61 -2.17 28.48 31.73
C THR A 61 -3.27 29.50 32.01
N GLU A 62 -4.24 29.64 31.13
CA GLU A 62 -5.47 30.37 31.49
C GLU A 62 -6.12 29.67 32.68
N LYS A 63 -6.21 30.35 33.80
CA LYS A 63 -7.16 30.01 34.84
C LYS A 63 -8.56 30.25 34.29
N ALA A 64 -9.07 29.23 33.58
CA ALA A 64 -10.43 29.27 33.08
C ALA A 64 -11.39 29.31 34.25
N ASN A 65 -12.01 30.44 34.45
CA ASN A 65 -13.27 30.53 35.18
C ASN A 65 -14.28 29.62 34.48
N LYS A 66 -14.78 28.62 35.21
CA LYS A 66 -15.82 27.69 34.77
C LYS A 66 -17.06 28.49 34.33
N GLN A 67 -17.21 28.75 33.06
CA GLN A 67 -18.49 28.96 32.41
C GLN A 67 -18.59 28.00 31.24
N LYS A 68 -19.56 27.10 31.36
CA LYS A 68 -19.99 26.17 30.32
C LYS A 68 -20.29 26.96 29.05
N ARG A 69 -19.46 26.78 28.01
CA ARG A 69 -19.87 26.86 26.63
C ARG A 69 -19.06 25.83 25.83
N GLU A 70 -19.80 24.97 25.19
CA GLU A 70 -19.37 23.93 24.30
C GLU A 70 -18.54 24.50 23.15
N PHE A 71 -17.60 23.68 22.67
CA PHE A 71 -16.80 23.89 21.47
C PHE A 71 -15.72 24.98 21.49
N TYR A 72 -14.73 24.80 22.33
CA TYR A 72 -13.40 25.34 22.05
C TYR A 72 -12.36 24.27 22.42
N ILE A 73 -11.67 23.73 21.42
CA ILE A 73 -10.59 22.73 21.62
C ILE A 73 -9.29 23.53 21.80
N PRO A 74 -8.80 23.73 23.04
CA PRO A 74 -7.52 24.44 23.25
C PRO A 74 -6.31 23.68 22.69
N ARG A 75 -6.46 22.39 22.36
CA ARG A 75 -5.44 21.53 21.80
C ARG A 75 -4.97 21.98 20.41
N LEU A 76 -5.88 22.41 19.55
CA LEU A 76 -5.55 22.76 18.17
C LEU A 76 -4.63 24.00 18.05
N ASN A 77 -4.82 25.02 18.88
CA ASN A 77 -3.99 26.22 18.82
C ASN A 77 -2.56 26.01 19.36
N ARG A 78 -2.36 25.04 20.27
CA ARG A 78 -1.02 24.69 20.78
C ARG A 78 -0.25 23.84 19.79
N GLU A 79 -0.92 22.93 19.11
CA GLU A 79 -0.35 22.11 18.06
C GLU A 79 0.07 22.98 16.85
N ARG A 80 -0.74 23.95 16.46
CA ARG A 80 -0.43 24.89 15.37
C ARG A 80 0.86 25.69 15.60
N ASN A 81 1.16 26.07 16.83
CA ASN A 81 2.36 26.87 17.12
C ASN A 81 3.66 26.08 17.10
N LEU A 82 3.61 24.76 17.22
CA LEU A 82 4.79 23.88 17.22
C LEU A 82 4.93 23.05 15.96
N TYR A 83 3.81 22.78 15.27
CA TYR A 83 3.81 22.01 14.03
C TYR A 83 3.69 22.88 12.77
N GLY A 84 3.72 24.21 12.92
CA GLY A 84 3.60 25.14 11.83
C GLY A 84 2.18 25.57 11.51
N SER A 85 1.94 25.98 10.27
CA SER A 85 0.63 26.43 9.82
C SER A 85 -0.34 25.25 9.63
N GLU A 86 -1.64 25.55 9.65
CA GLU A 86 -2.68 24.54 9.34
C GLU A 86 -2.48 23.92 7.96
N PHE A 87 -1.95 24.69 7.03
CA PHE A 87 -1.60 24.27 5.69
C PHE A 87 -0.48 23.20 5.71
N GLU A 88 0.62 23.45 6.42
CA GLU A 88 1.73 22.49 6.57
C GLU A 88 1.23 21.18 7.19
N ILE A 89 0.41 21.24 8.24
CA ILE A 89 -0.11 20.04 8.92
C ILE A 89 -1.02 19.22 7.99
N LYS A 90 -1.88 19.87 7.21
CA LYS A 90 -2.79 19.20 6.28
C LYS A 90 -2.08 18.51 5.13
N LEU A 91 -0.96 19.06 4.73
CA LEU A 91 -0.16 18.51 3.63
C LEU A 91 0.77 17.37 4.04
N ARG A 92 0.94 17.09 5.33
CA ARG A 92 1.86 16.07 5.85
C ARG A 92 1.15 14.82 6.31
N ASN A 93 1.85 13.70 6.31
CA ASN A 93 1.35 12.46 6.80
C ASN A 93 1.75 12.18 8.28
N GLU A 94 1.01 11.35 8.97
CA GLU A 94 1.17 11.16 10.40
C GLU A 94 2.51 10.51 10.80
N LEU A 95 3.07 9.66 9.95
CA LEU A 95 4.34 8.97 10.27
C LEU A 95 5.55 9.85 10.12
N SER A 96 5.62 10.63 9.05
CA SER A 96 6.71 11.58 8.90
C SER A 96 6.61 12.68 9.93
N GLN A 97 5.40 13.16 10.26
CA GLN A 97 5.23 14.06 11.41
C GLN A 97 5.86 13.47 12.68
N LYS A 98 5.62 12.18 12.95
CA LYS A 98 6.20 11.49 14.10
C LYS A 98 7.72 11.33 14.00
N ALA A 99 8.23 11.01 12.82
CA ALA A 99 9.66 10.88 12.58
C ALA A 99 10.38 12.22 12.74
N ILE A 100 9.86 13.27 12.09
CA ILE A 100 10.37 14.65 12.18
C ILE A 100 10.29 15.15 13.62
N ALA A 101 9.15 14.94 14.30
CA ALA A 101 8.96 15.36 15.67
C ALA A 101 9.97 14.72 16.62
N LYS A 102 10.28 13.43 16.42
CA LYS A 102 11.29 12.72 17.20
C LYS A 102 12.68 13.32 17.00
N GLU A 103 13.09 13.48 15.74
CA GLU A 103 14.40 14.01 15.39
C GLU A 103 14.56 15.47 15.84
N CYS A 104 13.52 16.29 15.66
CA CYS A 104 13.48 17.65 16.16
C CYS A 104 13.58 17.72 17.70
N ALA A 105 12.87 16.85 18.41
CA ALA A 105 12.96 16.80 19.88
C ALA A 105 14.37 16.41 20.37
N GLU A 106 15.03 15.49 19.69
CA GLU A 106 16.42 15.09 20.02
C GLU A 106 17.41 16.24 19.77
N TRP A 107 17.22 16.96 18.66
CA TRP A 107 18.03 18.14 18.34
C TRP A 107 17.79 19.29 19.32
N ILE A 108 16.52 19.57 19.69
CA ILE A 108 16.19 20.63 20.67
C ILE A 108 16.87 20.39 22.00
N ARG A 109 16.91 19.14 22.48
CA ARG A 109 17.59 18.81 23.77
C ARG A 109 19.07 19.18 23.76
N GLN A 110 19.71 19.18 22.60
CA GLN A 110 21.14 19.39 22.48
C GLN A 110 21.50 20.83 22.12
N LYS A 111 20.69 21.50 21.31
CA LYS A 111 21.08 22.71 20.61
C LYS A 111 20.12 23.91 20.80
N ALA A 112 18.91 23.70 21.31
CA ALA A 112 17.92 24.77 21.32
C ALA A 112 17.36 25.10 22.70
N CYS A 113 17.14 26.40 22.95
CA CYS A 113 16.46 26.89 24.13
C CYS A 113 15.30 27.77 23.73
N PHE A 114 14.12 27.52 24.30
CA PHE A 114 12.88 28.22 24.00
C PHE A 114 12.42 29.06 25.18
N LYS A 115 12.07 30.32 24.90
CA LYS A 115 11.39 31.21 25.82
C LYS A 115 10.08 31.72 25.22
N SER A 116 9.11 32.01 26.07
CA SER A 116 7.83 32.58 25.65
C SER A 116 7.59 33.90 26.36
N ASN A 117 7.05 34.86 25.62
CA ASN A 117 6.57 36.11 26.19
C ASN A 117 5.44 35.85 27.21
N ARG A 118 5.50 36.48 28.36
CA ARG A 118 4.48 36.43 29.43
C ARG A 118 3.48 37.59 29.38
N THR A 119 3.86 38.65 28.70
CA THR A 119 3.04 39.87 28.61
C THR A 119 2.10 39.79 27.42
N GLY A 120 1.02 40.54 27.46
CA GLY A 120 0.11 40.71 26.33
C GLY A 120 0.65 41.68 25.26
N GLU A 121 1.88 42.19 25.42
CA GLU A 121 2.49 43.11 24.47
C GLU A 121 2.96 42.35 23.20
N ASN A 122 2.60 42.87 22.05
CA ASN A 122 3.06 42.32 20.78
C ASN A 122 4.56 42.62 20.55
N MET A 123 5.33 41.59 20.25
CA MET A 123 6.72 41.72 19.81
C MET A 123 6.81 41.56 18.30
N MET A 124 7.62 42.41 17.66
CA MET A 124 7.97 42.18 16.26
C MET A 124 8.93 41.00 16.16
N GLY A 125 8.69 40.17 15.15
CA GLY A 125 9.56 39.01 14.86
C GLY A 125 10.73 39.39 14.00
N PHE A 126 11.91 38.82 14.34
CA PHE A 126 13.15 38.93 13.59
C PHE A 126 14.05 37.75 13.89
N ALA A 127 15.04 37.52 13.03
CA ALA A 127 16.03 36.49 13.25
C ALA A 127 17.44 37.08 13.15
N THR A 128 18.40 36.46 13.87
CA THR A 128 19.81 36.76 13.73
C THR A 128 20.61 35.48 13.55
N ILE A 129 21.60 35.53 12.65
CA ILE A 129 22.58 34.46 12.46
C ILE A 129 23.95 35.16 12.52
N ASP A 130 24.70 34.81 13.58
CA ASP A 130 26.01 35.45 13.88
C ASP A 130 25.94 36.98 13.86
N ASP A 131 26.53 37.64 12.85
CA ASP A 131 26.55 39.09 12.67
C ASP A 131 25.46 39.63 11.71
N LYS A 132 24.54 38.77 11.24
CA LYS A 132 23.45 39.16 10.33
C LYS A 132 22.13 39.24 11.08
N ALA A 133 21.20 40.09 10.59
CA ALA A 133 19.84 40.20 11.09
C ALA A 133 18.84 40.20 9.95
N TYR A 134 17.68 39.60 10.17
CA TYR A 134 16.58 39.42 9.20
C TYR A 134 15.27 39.95 9.80
N MET A 135 14.57 40.82 9.07
CA MET A 135 13.32 41.40 9.56
C MET A 135 12.45 41.90 8.39
N PRO A 136 11.12 41.75 8.48
CA PRO A 136 10.36 41.07 9.54
C PRO A 136 10.39 39.54 9.38
N ILE A 137 10.22 38.80 10.48
CA ILE A 137 10.02 37.34 10.49
C ILE A 137 8.73 37.07 11.29
N THR A 138 7.69 36.57 10.64
CA THR A 138 6.39 36.33 11.30
C THR A 138 6.39 35.00 12.05
N GLY A 139 6.91 33.94 11.43
CA GLY A 139 7.02 32.61 11.97
C GLY A 139 8.26 31.90 11.49
N PHE A 140 8.70 30.88 12.18
CA PHE A 140 9.69 29.95 11.65
C PHE A 140 8.95 28.77 11.03
N THR A 141 8.51 28.96 9.77
CA THR A 141 7.66 28.02 9.00
C THR A 141 8.26 27.78 7.61
N THR A 142 7.84 26.69 6.94
CA THR A 142 8.24 26.42 5.56
C THR A 142 7.84 27.53 4.59
N VAL A 143 6.68 28.16 4.84
CA VAL A 143 6.19 29.31 4.07
C VAL A 143 7.13 30.52 4.23
N GLU A 144 7.50 30.85 5.47
CA GLU A 144 8.41 32.00 5.73
C GLU A 144 9.82 31.76 5.18
N LEU A 145 10.26 30.49 5.15
CA LEU A 145 11.52 30.09 4.54
C LEU A 145 11.50 30.17 3.00
N GLY A 146 10.32 30.30 2.40
CA GLY A 146 10.14 30.26 0.94
C GLY A 146 10.23 28.85 0.36
N CYS A 147 9.94 27.82 1.16
CA CYS A 147 9.86 26.45 0.71
C CYS A 147 8.46 26.10 0.17
N GLU A 148 7.45 26.81 0.63
CA GLU A 148 6.04 26.63 0.27
C GLU A 148 5.36 27.97 0.08
N ARG A 149 4.43 28.08 -0.88
CA ARG A 149 3.59 29.28 -1.02
C ARG A 149 2.48 29.25 0.00
N GLY A 150 2.40 30.28 0.85
CA GLY A 150 1.29 30.51 1.76
C GLY A 150 0.19 31.37 1.13
N ASP A 151 -0.74 31.82 1.98
CA ASP A 151 -1.85 32.71 1.57
C ASP A 151 -1.38 34.13 1.17
N ASN A 152 -0.17 34.51 1.52
CA ASN A 152 0.40 35.82 1.22
C ASN A 152 1.17 35.80 -0.11
N ALA A 153 0.80 36.70 -1.02
CA ALA A 153 1.37 36.78 -2.34
C ALA A 153 2.84 37.28 -2.39
N TYR A 154 3.29 38.02 -1.36
CA TYR A 154 4.64 38.59 -1.31
C TYR A 154 5.16 38.64 0.13
N THR A 155 6.36 38.10 0.34
CA THR A 155 7.11 38.25 1.59
C THR A 155 8.34 39.13 1.31
N MET A 156 8.51 40.21 2.06
CA MET A 156 9.68 41.08 1.93
C MET A 156 10.48 41.06 3.22
N ILE A 157 11.63 40.40 3.20
CA ILE A 157 12.52 40.31 4.35
C ILE A 157 13.81 41.06 4.03
N ASN A 158 14.17 41.96 4.93
CA ASN A 158 15.42 42.73 4.81
C ASN A 158 16.53 42.05 5.61
N LYS A 159 17.64 41.78 4.96
CA LYS A 159 18.88 41.32 5.56
C LYS A 159 19.80 42.48 5.86
N PHE A 160 20.25 42.57 7.11
CA PHE A 160 21.15 43.59 7.61
C PHE A 160 22.49 42.97 8.00
N SER A 161 23.58 43.66 7.66
CA SER A 161 24.91 43.35 8.15
C SER A 161 25.40 44.45 9.11
N ALA A 162 26.52 44.24 9.77
CA ALA A 162 27.14 45.26 10.62
C ALA A 162 27.35 46.58 9.88
N PRO A 163 27.14 47.73 10.52
CA PRO A 163 26.83 47.92 11.95
C PRO A 163 25.33 47.84 12.31
N PHE A 164 24.40 47.80 11.34
CA PHE A 164 22.98 47.86 11.59
C PHE A 164 22.44 46.59 12.31
N SER A 165 23.01 45.45 12.00
CA SER A 165 22.59 44.18 12.66
C SER A 165 22.91 44.13 14.16
N GLN A 166 23.91 44.88 14.62
CA GLN A 166 24.29 44.91 16.05
C GLN A 166 23.18 45.42 16.98
N GLN A 167 22.31 46.29 16.47
CA GLN A 167 21.16 46.76 17.22
C GLN A 167 20.14 45.62 17.49
N TYR A 168 19.93 44.77 16.48
CA TYR A 168 19.01 43.63 16.62
C TYR A 168 19.60 42.54 17.55
N LEU A 169 20.90 42.30 17.47
CA LEU A 169 21.60 41.39 18.39
C LEU A 169 21.49 41.87 19.83
N SER A 170 21.77 43.16 20.08
CA SER A 170 21.62 43.78 21.41
C SER A 170 20.19 43.73 21.93
N LEU A 171 19.21 44.01 21.06
CA LEU A 171 17.80 43.97 21.40
C LEU A 171 17.37 42.55 21.77
N PHE A 172 17.80 41.53 20.97
CA PHE A 172 17.50 40.16 21.30
C PHE A 172 18.04 39.75 22.65
N ASP A 173 19.30 40.07 22.94
CA ASP A 173 19.93 39.78 24.24
C ASP A 173 19.26 40.48 25.42
N GLN A 174 18.84 41.74 25.27
CA GLN A 174 18.08 42.45 26.29
C GLN A 174 16.76 41.76 26.60
N VAL A 175 15.99 41.42 25.54
CA VAL A 175 14.69 40.73 25.68
C VAL A 175 14.90 39.32 26.23
N TRP A 176 15.91 38.59 25.72
CA TRP A 176 16.20 37.25 26.20
C TRP A 176 16.51 37.18 27.69
N ASN A 177 17.22 38.15 28.22
CA ASN A 177 17.64 38.20 29.62
C ASN A 177 16.59 38.83 30.55
N ASP A 178 15.51 39.40 30.03
CA ASP A 178 14.43 39.99 30.85
C ASP A 178 13.57 38.88 31.45
N SER A 179 13.87 38.49 32.68
CA SER A 179 13.13 37.45 33.42
C SER A 179 11.71 37.88 33.82
N ALA A 180 11.39 39.19 33.82
CA ALA A 180 10.05 39.71 34.10
C ALA A 180 9.10 39.48 32.93
N LYS A 181 9.63 39.57 31.70
CA LYS A 181 8.85 39.42 30.44
C LYS A 181 8.92 38.02 29.83
N MET A 182 10.01 37.28 30.08
CA MET A 182 10.27 35.99 29.45
C MET A 182 10.24 34.85 30.44
N GLN A 183 9.69 33.69 29.99
CA GLN A 183 9.78 32.42 30.72
C GLN A 183 10.39 31.35 29.86
N VAL A 184 11.21 30.50 30.46
CA VAL A 184 11.72 29.31 29.79
C VAL A 184 10.59 28.31 29.58
N VAL A 185 10.45 27.81 28.34
CA VAL A 185 9.38 26.87 27.97
C VAL A 185 9.92 25.65 27.21
N THR A 186 11.23 25.46 27.20
CA THR A 186 11.88 24.36 26.46
C THR A 186 11.30 22.98 26.81
N ASP A 187 11.11 22.69 28.10
CA ASP A 187 10.54 21.42 28.54
C ASP A 187 9.10 21.24 28.06
N LYS A 188 8.30 22.34 28.08
CA LYS A 188 6.91 22.29 27.57
C LYS A 188 6.86 22.08 26.06
N VAL A 189 7.80 22.65 25.31
CA VAL A 189 7.94 22.43 23.88
C VAL A 189 8.29 20.98 23.62
N LEU A 190 9.28 20.44 24.35
CA LEU A 190 9.69 19.04 24.26
C LEU A 190 8.55 18.09 24.62
N ASP A 191 7.81 18.34 25.70
CA ASP A 191 6.68 17.50 26.09
C ASP A 191 5.59 17.47 25.02
N ASN A 192 5.26 18.61 24.44
CA ASN A 192 4.26 18.68 23.37
C ASN A 192 4.71 17.96 22.11
N ILE A 193 5.95 18.17 21.65
CA ILE A 193 6.49 17.46 20.50
C ILE A 193 6.59 15.96 20.78
N THR A 194 7.02 15.58 22.00
CA THR A 194 7.14 14.17 22.40
C THR A 194 5.77 13.48 22.48
N ASN A 195 4.71 14.18 22.88
CA ASN A 195 3.37 13.62 22.92
C ASN A 195 2.82 13.26 21.54
N ALA A 196 3.29 13.91 20.48
CA ALA A 196 2.87 13.62 19.11
C ALA A 196 3.26 12.21 18.63
N TYR A 197 4.33 11.62 19.19
CA TYR A 197 4.76 10.28 18.79
C TYR A 197 4.56 9.20 19.88
N LYS A 198 3.89 9.53 20.99
CA LYS A 198 3.66 8.60 22.12
C LYS A 198 2.43 7.69 21.96
N GLU A 199 1.46 8.02 21.12
CA GLU A 199 0.22 7.26 21.00
C GLU A 199 0.28 6.23 19.86
N ASN A 200 0.22 4.92 20.21
CA ASN A 200 0.21 3.84 19.24
C ASN A 200 -0.90 2.81 19.53
N ALA A 201 -1.79 2.59 18.57
CA ALA A 201 -2.72 1.47 18.56
C ALA A 201 -2.16 0.29 17.73
N PRO A 202 -2.44 -0.98 18.08
CA PRO A 202 -1.91 -2.18 17.41
C PRO A 202 -2.28 -2.30 15.92
N ASP A 203 -3.38 -1.68 15.48
CA ASP A 203 -3.84 -1.66 14.07
C ASP A 203 -2.88 -0.93 13.12
N PHE A 204 -1.90 -0.29 13.69
CA PHE A 204 -0.95 0.58 13.00
C PHE A 204 0.15 -0.20 12.26
N LEU A 205 0.46 -1.42 12.68
CA LEU A 205 1.52 -2.24 12.06
C LEU A 205 1.28 -2.56 10.59
N TYR A 206 0.02 -2.76 10.21
CA TYR A 206 -0.36 -3.03 8.83
C TYR A 206 -0.15 -1.82 7.92
N PHE A 207 -0.27 -0.63 8.49
CA PHE A 207 -0.17 0.62 7.76
C PHE A 207 1.20 1.31 7.88
N VAL A 208 2.07 0.86 8.78
CA VAL A 208 3.35 1.52 9.10
C VAL A 208 4.27 1.72 7.90
N THR A 209 4.25 0.77 6.98
CA THR A 209 5.01 0.84 5.73
C THR A 209 4.27 1.54 4.60
N LEU A 210 3.02 1.91 4.83
CA LEU A 210 2.13 2.47 3.82
C LEU A 210 1.77 3.91 4.05
N TYR A 211 2.18 4.43 5.20
CA TYR A 211 1.86 5.79 5.56
C TYR A 211 2.76 6.75 4.86
N ASN A 212 2.15 7.62 4.18
CA ASN A 212 2.83 8.70 3.56
C ASN A 212 2.17 10.02 3.64
N ILE A 213 2.98 11.02 3.64
CA ILE A 213 2.65 12.38 3.68
C ILE A 213 2.78 12.97 2.33
N PHE A 214 1.98 13.93 2.15
CA PHE A 214 2.23 15.02 1.29
C PHE A 214 3.33 15.86 1.85
N ARG A 215 4.50 15.63 1.39
CA ARG A 215 5.52 16.62 1.48
C ARG A 215 5.46 17.38 0.21
N GLU A 216 5.21 18.60 0.40
CA GLU A 216 5.39 19.48 -0.62
C GLU A 216 4.34 19.65 -1.51
N PHE A 217 4.20 20.28 -2.21
CA PHE A 217 4.75 20.49 -3.46
C PHE A 217 4.03 21.50 -4.24
N LEU A 218 3.86 22.62 -3.67
CA LEU A 218 3.42 23.76 -4.43
C LEU A 218 4.60 24.61 -4.86
N ASP A 219 5.81 24.28 -4.38
CA ASP A 219 6.97 25.12 -4.58
C ASP A 219 7.72 24.95 -5.89
N ASP A 220 7.64 23.76 -6.49
CA ASP A 220 8.34 23.48 -7.75
C ASP A 220 7.42 23.55 -8.97
N LEU A 221 6.12 23.80 -8.76
CA LEU A 221 5.19 24.00 -9.86
C LEU A 221 5.02 25.48 -10.10
N SER A 222 5.49 25.93 -11.24
CA SER A 222 5.08 27.22 -11.79
C SER A 222 3.54 27.24 -11.92
N GLU A 223 2.89 28.41 -11.88
CA GLU A 223 1.45 28.51 -12.15
C GLU A 223 1.04 27.84 -13.45
N ASP A 224 1.98 27.62 -14.38
CA ASP A 224 1.78 26.92 -15.65
C ASP A 224 1.71 25.39 -15.50
N ASP A 225 2.28 24.82 -14.42
CA ASP A 225 2.25 23.38 -14.13
C ASP A 225 1.08 22.95 -13.25
N LEU A 226 0.48 23.88 -12.51
CA LEU A 226 -0.75 23.61 -11.77
C LEU A 226 -1.92 23.40 -12.74
N PRO A 227 -2.95 22.62 -12.34
CA PRO A 227 -4.17 22.46 -13.10
C PRO A 227 -4.77 23.82 -13.44
N ASN A 228 -4.42 24.32 -14.59
CA ASN A 228 -4.77 25.64 -15.06
C ASN A 228 -6.28 25.69 -15.34
N GLU A 229 -6.95 26.77 -14.99
CA GLU A 229 -8.35 27.02 -15.32
C GLU A 229 -8.63 26.90 -16.82
N ALA A 230 -7.66 27.24 -17.66
CA ALA A 230 -7.74 27.10 -19.11
C ALA A 230 -7.98 25.68 -19.62
N THR A 231 -7.67 24.63 -18.84
CA THR A 231 -7.91 23.23 -19.24
C THR A 231 -9.28 22.71 -18.86
N GLY A 232 -10.05 23.46 -18.06
CA GLY A 232 -11.38 23.03 -17.56
C GLY A 232 -11.32 21.79 -16.65
N PHE A 233 -10.15 21.43 -16.12
CA PHE A 233 -9.98 20.25 -15.27
C PHE A 233 -10.83 20.33 -13.99
N LYS A 234 -10.81 21.46 -13.28
CA LYS A 234 -11.59 21.70 -12.07
C LYS A 234 -13.10 21.84 -12.31
N GLU A 235 -13.52 22.00 -13.56
CA GLU A 235 -14.93 22.04 -13.97
C GLU A 235 -15.48 20.65 -14.32
N SER A 236 -14.62 19.62 -14.39
CA SER A 236 -15.02 18.27 -14.73
C SER A 236 -15.98 17.67 -13.71
N GLN A 237 -16.86 16.75 -14.18
CA GLN A 237 -17.78 16.06 -13.28
C GLN A 237 -17.06 15.20 -12.25
N ILE A 238 -15.96 14.56 -12.63
CA ILE A 238 -15.15 13.75 -11.69
C ILE A 238 -14.61 14.64 -10.57
N TRP A 239 -14.03 15.80 -10.88
CA TRP A 239 -13.52 16.72 -9.88
C TRP A 239 -14.58 17.18 -8.89
N ASN A 240 -15.76 17.53 -9.40
CA ASN A 240 -16.89 17.99 -8.60
C ASN A 240 -17.48 16.90 -7.68
N LYS A 241 -17.27 15.63 -8.02
CA LYS A 241 -17.68 14.49 -7.19
C LYS A 241 -16.67 14.09 -6.13
N LEU A 242 -15.45 14.59 -6.19
CA LEU A 242 -14.45 14.30 -5.19
C LEU A 242 -14.74 15.04 -3.88
N TYR A 243 -14.53 14.36 -2.77
CA TYR A 243 -14.43 15.00 -1.46
C TYR A 243 -13.15 15.84 -1.37
N ASN A 244 -13.12 16.81 -0.45
CA ASN A 244 -11.99 17.72 -0.33
C ASN A 244 -10.66 16.98 -0.13
N PHE A 245 -10.61 15.97 0.74
CA PHE A 245 -9.40 15.16 0.92
C PHE A 245 -8.96 14.43 -0.37
N GLN A 246 -9.88 14.04 -1.24
CA GLN A 246 -9.57 13.41 -2.52
C GLN A 246 -9.05 14.41 -3.55
N LYS A 247 -9.55 15.66 -3.51
CA LYS A 247 -9.02 16.75 -4.34
C LYS A 247 -7.57 17.06 -4.00
N ASP A 248 -7.27 17.16 -2.71
CA ASP A 248 -5.88 17.36 -2.24
C ASP A 248 -4.97 16.20 -2.66
N ILE A 249 -5.46 14.94 -2.53
CA ILE A 249 -4.72 13.77 -2.99
C ILE A 249 -4.47 13.83 -4.49
N CYS A 250 -5.47 14.20 -5.28
CA CYS A 250 -5.35 14.29 -6.74
C CYS A 250 -4.23 15.26 -7.13
N LEU A 251 -4.22 16.45 -6.53
CA LEU A 251 -3.17 17.45 -6.78
C LEU A 251 -1.80 16.95 -6.36
N ALA A 252 -1.70 16.30 -5.20
CA ALA A 252 -0.44 15.74 -4.75
C ALA A 252 0.06 14.59 -5.63
N ILE A 253 -0.83 13.74 -6.14
CA ILE A 253 -0.44 12.70 -7.10
C ILE A 253 0.15 13.36 -8.36
N ILE A 254 -0.52 14.38 -8.90
CA ILE A 254 -0.05 15.09 -10.08
C ILE A 254 1.36 15.65 -9.83
N ASN A 255 1.56 16.31 -8.70
CA ASN A 255 2.86 16.87 -8.33
C ASN A 255 3.95 15.79 -8.23
N LYS A 256 3.66 14.65 -7.57
CA LYS A 256 4.60 13.54 -7.46
C LYS A 256 4.90 12.90 -8.83
N LEU A 257 3.90 12.78 -9.70
CA LEU A 257 4.09 12.29 -11.06
C LEU A 257 4.94 13.23 -11.90
N GLU A 258 4.81 14.56 -11.73
CA GLU A 258 5.65 15.54 -12.45
C GLU A 258 7.08 15.53 -11.92
N LYS A 259 7.29 15.49 -10.61
CA LYS A 259 8.60 15.55 -9.99
C LYS A 259 9.36 14.22 -10.04
N TYR A 260 8.72 13.13 -9.63
CA TYR A 260 9.35 11.82 -9.41
C TYR A 260 8.97 10.78 -10.46
N ASN A 261 8.17 11.15 -11.45
CA ASN A 261 7.69 10.26 -12.52
C ASN A 261 6.83 9.08 -12.05
N GLY A 262 6.54 8.99 -10.76
CA GLY A 262 5.71 7.92 -10.21
C GLY A 262 5.12 8.25 -8.85
N CYS A 263 3.99 7.60 -8.55
CA CYS A 263 3.31 7.72 -7.26
C CYS A 263 2.57 6.43 -6.92
N ILE A 264 2.65 6.00 -5.66
CA ILE A 264 1.84 4.91 -5.11
C ILE A 264 0.74 5.52 -4.24
N LEU A 265 -0.51 5.36 -4.64
CA LEU A 265 -1.66 5.70 -3.81
C LEU A 265 -2.06 4.48 -2.95
N ALA A 266 -1.71 4.54 -1.67
CA ALA A 266 -1.86 3.45 -0.71
C ALA A 266 -2.93 3.74 0.36
N ASP A 267 -3.91 4.56 0.07
CA ASP A 267 -5.01 4.89 0.97
C ASP A 267 -5.77 3.64 1.42
N SER A 268 -6.33 3.68 2.63
CA SER A 268 -7.16 2.61 3.18
C SER A 268 -8.29 2.21 2.21
N VAL A 269 -8.71 0.95 2.29
CA VAL A 269 -9.82 0.43 1.49
C VAL A 269 -11.09 1.25 1.72
N GLY A 270 -11.79 1.59 0.63
CA GLY A 270 -13.06 2.33 0.69
C GLY A 270 -12.90 3.85 0.72
N LEU A 271 -11.70 4.39 0.55
CA LEU A 271 -11.47 5.85 0.45
C LEU A 271 -11.56 6.38 -0.99
N GLY A 272 -11.97 5.54 -1.96
CA GLY A 272 -12.27 5.98 -3.32
C GLY A 272 -11.04 6.16 -4.22
N LYS A 273 -9.98 5.35 -4.04
CA LYS A 273 -8.76 5.39 -4.89
C LYS A 273 -9.04 5.45 -6.39
N THR A 274 -10.04 4.69 -6.87
CA THR A 274 -10.44 4.68 -8.29
C THR A 274 -10.92 6.05 -8.74
N PHE A 275 -11.77 6.73 -7.95
CA PHE A 275 -12.25 8.08 -8.29
C PHE A 275 -11.13 9.11 -8.30
N THR A 276 -10.22 9.03 -7.35
CA THR A 276 -9.02 9.88 -7.34
C THR A 276 -8.16 9.63 -8.59
N ALA A 277 -7.92 8.37 -8.95
CA ALA A 277 -7.17 8.03 -10.16
C ALA A 277 -7.88 8.51 -11.44
N LEU A 278 -9.21 8.39 -11.54
CA LEU A 278 -9.99 8.91 -12.68
C LEU A 278 -9.83 10.43 -12.81
N SER A 279 -9.74 11.15 -11.70
CA SER A 279 -9.47 12.59 -11.73
C SER A 279 -8.07 12.91 -12.25
N VAL A 280 -7.06 12.15 -11.83
CA VAL A 280 -5.69 12.26 -12.38
C VAL A 280 -5.68 11.94 -13.89
N ILE A 281 -6.38 10.89 -14.31
CA ILE A 281 -6.54 10.55 -15.73
C ILE A 281 -7.12 11.74 -16.49
N LYS A 282 -8.18 12.35 -15.97
CA LYS A 282 -8.82 13.52 -16.61
C LYS A 282 -7.87 14.70 -16.76
N TYR A 283 -7.00 14.93 -15.78
CA TYR A 283 -5.97 15.97 -15.86
C TYR A 283 -5.01 15.73 -17.04
N TYR A 284 -4.52 14.49 -17.21
CA TYR A 284 -3.61 14.16 -18.31
C TYR A 284 -4.31 14.15 -19.66
N GLU A 285 -5.54 13.66 -19.73
CA GLU A 285 -6.33 13.68 -20.97
C GLU A 285 -6.62 15.10 -21.47
N ASN A 286 -6.91 16.05 -20.58
CA ASN A 286 -7.11 17.45 -20.94
C ASN A 286 -5.83 18.10 -21.51
N ARG A 287 -4.68 17.46 -21.32
CA ARG A 287 -3.38 17.82 -21.91
C ARG A 287 -3.02 16.96 -23.12
N ASN A 288 -3.99 16.26 -23.70
CA ASN A 288 -3.80 15.35 -24.84
C ASN A 288 -2.78 14.23 -24.59
N LYS A 289 -2.65 13.78 -23.33
CA LYS A 289 -1.81 12.67 -22.94
C LYS A 289 -2.55 11.34 -23.04
N SER A 290 -1.87 10.32 -23.58
CA SER A 290 -2.43 8.97 -23.67
C SER A 290 -2.29 8.22 -22.34
N VAL A 291 -3.37 7.56 -21.93
CA VAL A 291 -3.43 6.88 -20.63
C VAL A 291 -3.74 5.41 -20.79
N LEU A 292 -2.95 4.58 -20.14
CA LEU A 292 -3.16 3.15 -20.01
C LEU A 292 -3.58 2.80 -18.56
N VAL A 293 -4.62 2.00 -18.42
CA VAL A 293 -5.01 1.37 -17.16
C VAL A 293 -4.73 -0.12 -17.23
N LEU A 294 -3.91 -0.60 -16.31
CA LEU A 294 -3.65 -2.03 -16.11
C LEU A 294 -4.36 -2.50 -14.84
N CYS A 295 -5.25 -3.46 -14.96
CA CYS A 295 -6.01 -3.97 -13.81
C CYS A 295 -6.13 -5.50 -13.84
N PRO A 296 -6.46 -6.14 -12.69
CA PRO A 296 -6.91 -7.52 -12.68
C PRO A 296 -8.19 -7.69 -13.50
N LYS A 297 -8.36 -8.82 -14.19
CA LYS A 297 -9.54 -9.11 -15.02
C LYS A 297 -10.87 -8.92 -14.26
N LYS A 298 -10.90 -9.28 -12.98
CA LYS A 298 -12.06 -9.13 -12.09
C LYS A 298 -12.48 -7.65 -11.87
N LEU A 299 -11.57 -6.69 -12.05
CA LEU A 299 -11.84 -5.25 -11.89
C LEU A 299 -12.11 -4.52 -13.21
N ASN A 300 -12.16 -5.24 -14.32
CA ASN A 300 -12.39 -4.67 -15.65
C ASN A 300 -13.62 -3.78 -15.70
N ASP A 301 -14.75 -4.28 -15.22
CA ASP A 301 -16.04 -3.57 -15.30
C ASP A 301 -16.05 -2.25 -14.52
N ASN A 302 -15.30 -2.18 -13.42
CA ASN A 302 -15.14 -0.95 -12.66
C ASN A 302 -14.49 0.16 -13.52
N TRP A 303 -13.50 -0.20 -14.35
CA TRP A 303 -12.81 0.76 -15.21
C TRP A 303 -13.58 1.05 -16.51
N ILE A 304 -14.13 0.02 -17.15
CA ILE A 304 -14.92 0.18 -18.40
C ILE A 304 -16.18 1.02 -18.19
N THR A 305 -16.84 0.88 -17.05
CA THR A 305 -18.06 1.65 -16.72
C THR A 305 -17.82 3.15 -16.80
N TYR A 306 -16.70 3.65 -16.27
CA TYR A 306 -16.44 5.09 -16.22
C TYR A 306 -15.99 5.71 -17.55
N LYS A 307 -15.46 4.94 -18.49
CA LYS A 307 -15.16 5.43 -19.86
C LYS A 307 -16.34 5.28 -20.81
N SER A 308 -17.31 4.44 -20.50
CA SER A 308 -18.43 4.12 -21.37
C SER A 308 -19.61 5.08 -21.17
N ASN A 309 -20.38 5.28 -22.24
CA ASN A 309 -21.59 6.12 -22.22
C ASN A 309 -22.80 5.32 -21.70
N TYR A 310 -22.69 4.79 -20.48
CA TYR A 310 -23.76 4.04 -19.83
C TYR A 310 -24.58 4.93 -18.89
N LEU A 311 -25.86 4.56 -18.68
CA LEU A 311 -26.76 5.27 -17.76
C LEU A 311 -26.26 5.25 -16.31
N ASN A 312 -25.57 4.20 -15.92
CA ASN A 312 -24.98 4.04 -14.58
C ASN A 312 -23.61 4.71 -14.42
N ASN A 313 -23.09 5.35 -15.48
CA ASN A 313 -21.84 6.11 -15.39
C ASN A 313 -22.12 7.53 -14.87
N PRO A 314 -21.76 7.84 -13.60
CA PRO A 314 -22.06 9.13 -12.99
C PRO A 314 -21.19 10.28 -13.51
N ILE A 315 -20.18 9.99 -14.35
CA ILE A 315 -19.24 10.96 -14.94
C ILE A 315 -19.18 10.86 -16.48
N ALA A 316 -20.24 10.34 -17.09
CA ALA A 316 -20.29 10.13 -18.54
C ALA A 316 -20.01 11.40 -19.36
N LYS A 317 -20.37 12.59 -18.85
CA LYS A 317 -20.12 13.87 -19.53
C LYS A 317 -18.63 14.22 -19.63
N ASP A 318 -17.76 13.67 -18.79
CA ASP A 318 -16.30 13.90 -18.85
C ASP A 318 -15.66 13.19 -20.06
N ARG A 319 -16.35 12.19 -20.65
CA ARG A 319 -15.92 11.46 -21.86
C ARG A 319 -14.48 10.97 -21.78
N LEU A 320 -14.16 10.26 -20.69
CA LEU A 320 -12.82 9.74 -20.45
C LEU A 320 -12.34 8.78 -21.56
N ARG A 321 -11.07 8.89 -21.97
CA ARG A 321 -10.47 8.20 -23.12
C ARG A 321 -9.18 7.49 -22.70
N TYR A 322 -9.28 6.43 -21.93
CA TYR A 322 -8.10 5.61 -21.56
C TYR A 322 -8.29 4.18 -22.05
N ASP A 323 -7.18 3.49 -22.29
CA ASP A 323 -7.21 2.09 -22.62
C ASP A 323 -7.18 1.24 -21.36
N VAL A 324 -7.88 0.10 -21.37
CA VAL A 324 -7.95 -0.82 -20.23
C VAL A 324 -7.50 -2.19 -20.69
N PHE A 325 -6.41 -2.67 -20.08
CA PHE A 325 -5.88 -4.01 -20.30
C PHE A 325 -5.63 -4.73 -18.98
N PHE A 326 -5.48 -6.05 -19.06
CA PHE A 326 -5.21 -6.87 -17.88
C PHE A 326 -3.72 -7.00 -17.62
N HIS A 327 -3.34 -7.24 -16.38
CA HIS A 327 -1.95 -7.53 -16.01
C HIS A 327 -1.38 -8.71 -16.85
N SER A 328 -2.21 -9.70 -17.17
CA SER A 328 -1.84 -10.85 -17.99
C SER A 328 -1.60 -10.52 -19.47
N ASP A 329 -2.18 -9.42 -19.96
CA ASP A 329 -2.06 -9.06 -21.38
C ASP A 329 -0.64 -8.61 -21.76
N LEU A 330 0.15 -8.13 -20.78
CA LEU A 330 1.56 -7.80 -20.97
C LEU A 330 2.39 -9.00 -21.50
N SER A 331 2.04 -10.22 -21.12
CA SER A 331 2.74 -11.45 -21.55
C SER A 331 2.15 -12.09 -22.80
N ARG A 332 1.00 -11.60 -23.29
CA ARG A 332 0.35 -12.14 -24.48
C ARG A 332 0.93 -11.52 -25.75
N LYS A 333 1.19 -12.36 -26.75
CA LYS A 333 1.68 -11.94 -28.09
C LYS A 333 0.56 -11.56 -29.05
N GLY A 334 -0.71 -11.82 -28.71
CA GLY A 334 -1.88 -11.54 -29.53
C GLY A 334 -3.20 -11.88 -28.84
N GLY A 335 -4.30 -11.74 -29.56
CA GLY A 335 -5.66 -11.92 -29.06
C GLY A 335 -6.32 -10.59 -28.71
N LYS A 336 -7.62 -10.61 -28.36
CA LYS A 336 -8.40 -9.40 -28.12
C LYS A 336 -8.70 -9.21 -26.62
N THR A 337 -8.58 -7.98 -26.17
CA THR A 337 -9.01 -7.53 -24.83
C THR A 337 -9.82 -6.25 -25.00
N ASN A 338 -11.03 -6.20 -24.44
CA ASN A 338 -11.96 -5.07 -24.53
C ASN A 338 -12.19 -4.55 -25.96
N GLY A 339 -12.19 -5.46 -26.95
CA GLY A 339 -12.39 -5.16 -28.36
C GLY A 339 -11.13 -4.75 -29.13
N GLN A 340 -10.00 -4.55 -28.44
CA GLN A 340 -8.73 -4.18 -29.05
C GLN A 340 -7.85 -5.42 -29.23
N ASP A 341 -7.14 -5.50 -30.36
CA ASP A 341 -6.20 -6.59 -30.66
C ASP A 341 -4.81 -6.24 -30.13
N LEU A 342 -4.32 -7.08 -29.22
CA LEU A 342 -3.05 -6.86 -28.50
C LEU A 342 -1.83 -6.85 -29.41
N SER A 343 -1.91 -7.47 -30.61
CA SER A 343 -0.80 -7.49 -31.57
C SER A 343 -0.52 -6.13 -32.20
N TYR A 344 -1.50 -5.20 -32.16
CA TYR A 344 -1.37 -3.86 -32.72
C TYR A 344 -1.14 -2.77 -31.67
N ILE A 345 -1.08 -3.13 -30.38
CA ILE A 345 -0.89 -2.15 -29.34
C ILE A 345 0.57 -1.68 -29.29
N ASN A 346 0.77 -0.38 -29.42
CA ASN A 346 2.06 0.24 -29.15
C ASN A 346 2.19 0.55 -27.66
N TRP A 347 2.70 -0.42 -26.91
CA TRP A 347 2.82 -0.37 -25.46
C TRP A 347 3.71 0.79 -24.93
N GLY A 348 4.66 1.27 -25.73
CA GLY A 348 5.54 2.38 -25.37
C GLY A 348 4.96 3.77 -25.66
N ASN A 349 3.72 3.89 -26.15
CA ASN A 349 3.14 5.18 -26.55
C ASN A 349 2.09 5.70 -25.53
N TYR A 350 2.27 5.41 -24.25
CA TYR A 350 1.43 5.92 -23.18
C TYR A 350 2.22 6.87 -22.29
N ASP A 351 1.69 8.09 -22.09
CA ASP A 351 2.28 9.11 -21.23
C ASP A 351 2.06 8.80 -19.73
N LEU A 352 0.95 8.12 -19.40
CA LEU A 352 0.61 7.71 -18.05
C LEU A 352 0.15 6.25 -18.05
N VAL A 353 0.71 5.45 -17.16
CA VAL A 353 0.16 4.13 -16.82
C VAL A 353 -0.40 4.15 -15.40
N VAL A 354 -1.65 3.75 -15.26
CA VAL A 354 -2.33 3.54 -13.97
C VAL A 354 -2.40 2.05 -13.69
N ILE A 355 -1.80 1.59 -12.62
CA ILE A 355 -1.74 0.17 -12.27
C ILE A 355 -2.61 -0.07 -11.04
N ASP A 356 -3.79 -0.66 -11.26
CA ASP A 356 -4.66 -1.06 -10.16
C ASP A 356 -4.18 -2.38 -9.55
N GLU A 357 -4.26 -2.50 -8.22
CA GLU A 357 -3.70 -3.62 -7.46
C GLU A 357 -2.19 -3.86 -7.79
N SER A 358 -1.40 -2.78 -7.72
CA SER A 358 0.02 -2.75 -8.10
C SER A 358 0.90 -3.73 -7.32
N HIS A 359 0.44 -4.26 -6.18
CA HIS A 359 1.13 -5.31 -5.44
C HIS A 359 1.36 -6.58 -6.26
N ASN A 360 0.67 -6.77 -7.39
CA ASN A 360 0.92 -7.87 -8.31
C ASN A 360 2.28 -7.74 -9.05
N PHE A 361 2.91 -6.57 -9.03
CA PHE A 361 4.22 -6.29 -9.61
C PHE A 361 5.35 -6.19 -8.57
N ARG A 362 5.12 -6.61 -7.34
CA ARG A 362 6.08 -6.53 -6.22
C ARG A 362 7.32 -7.41 -6.34
N ASN A 363 7.26 -8.49 -7.14
CA ASN A 363 8.31 -9.52 -7.15
C ASN A 363 9.60 -9.15 -7.89
N GLY A 364 9.65 -7.97 -8.51
CA GLY A 364 10.81 -7.50 -9.26
C GLY A 364 11.14 -8.33 -10.50
N GLY A 365 12.16 -7.91 -11.22
CA GLY A 365 12.64 -8.60 -12.41
C GLY A 365 13.75 -9.59 -12.10
N LYS A 366 13.53 -10.87 -12.35
CA LYS A 366 14.62 -11.84 -12.56
C LYS A 366 14.58 -12.26 -14.02
N VAL A 367 15.65 -11.98 -14.73
CA VAL A 367 15.89 -12.58 -16.05
C VAL A 367 16.35 -14.00 -15.81
N THR A 368 15.60 -14.96 -16.28
CA THR A 368 16.09 -16.34 -16.35
C THR A 368 16.77 -16.50 -17.69
N THR A 369 18.11 -16.50 -17.68
CA THR A 369 18.93 -16.90 -18.82
C THR A 369 19.17 -18.39 -18.68
N ASP A 370 18.57 -19.20 -19.53
CA ASP A 370 19.09 -20.54 -19.81
C ASP A 370 20.28 -20.39 -20.75
N GLU A 371 21.40 -21.04 -20.41
CA GLU A 371 22.67 -20.94 -21.17
C GLU A 371 22.54 -21.35 -22.65
N ASN A 372 21.38 -21.88 -23.06
CA ASN A 372 21.10 -22.37 -24.43
C ASN A 372 19.91 -21.66 -25.12
N ASP A 373 19.32 -20.63 -24.54
CA ASP A 373 18.20 -19.91 -25.17
C ASP A 373 18.60 -18.47 -25.51
N ASP A 374 18.66 -18.14 -26.80
CA ASP A 374 18.96 -16.78 -27.30
C ASP A 374 17.87 -15.74 -26.96
N ASN A 375 16.76 -16.13 -26.31
CA ASN A 375 15.66 -15.26 -25.89
C ASN A 375 15.37 -15.36 -24.37
N PRO A 376 15.96 -14.49 -23.56
CA PRO A 376 15.66 -14.45 -22.14
C PRO A 376 14.17 -14.14 -21.91
N ARG A 377 13.48 -14.95 -21.10
CA ARG A 377 12.06 -14.74 -20.80
C ARG A 377 11.91 -13.74 -19.68
N GLU A 378 11.14 -12.70 -19.99
CA GLU A 378 10.81 -11.62 -19.06
C GLU A 378 9.55 -11.97 -18.28
N ASN A 379 9.58 -11.77 -16.95
CA ASN A 379 8.38 -11.83 -16.14
C ASN A 379 7.47 -10.59 -16.39
N ARG A 380 6.23 -10.58 -15.85
CA ARG A 380 5.28 -9.46 -16.02
C ARG A 380 5.87 -8.11 -15.58
N TYR A 381 6.70 -8.10 -14.54
CA TYR A 381 7.37 -6.89 -14.06
C TYR A 381 8.34 -6.35 -15.11
N LEU A 382 9.19 -7.20 -15.68
CA LEU A 382 10.12 -6.81 -16.74
C LEU A 382 9.41 -6.41 -18.03
N LEU A 383 8.33 -7.12 -18.39
CA LEU A 383 7.50 -6.75 -19.54
C LEU A 383 6.90 -5.35 -19.37
N LEU A 384 6.37 -5.03 -18.17
CA LEU A 384 5.89 -3.67 -17.86
C LEU A 384 7.03 -2.65 -17.96
N MET A 385 8.17 -2.94 -17.33
CA MET A 385 9.33 -2.06 -17.32
C MET A 385 9.86 -1.79 -18.74
N ASN A 386 10.06 -2.85 -19.53
CA ASN A 386 10.74 -2.75 -20.83
C ASN A 386 9.79 -2.32 -21.96
N ARG A 387 8.54 -2.84 -21.99
CA ARG A 387 7.59 -2.56 -23.07
C ARG A 387 6.80 -1.28 -22.89
N VAL A 388 6.47 -0.92 -21.64
CA VAL A 388 5.62 0.24 -21.35
C VAL A 388 6.43 1.42 -20.86
N ILE A 389 7.25 1.22 -19.82
CA ILE A 389 7.89 2.32 -19.10
C ILE A 389 9.13 2.83 -19.83
N ARG A 390 10.03 1.93 -20.25
CA ARG A 390 11.31 2.29 -20.90
C ARG A 390 11.20 2.52 -22.40
N SER A 391 10.16 1.97 -23.04
CA SER A 391 10.01 1.96 -24.48
C SER A 391 9.21 3.13 -24.98
N GLY A 392 9.82 4.01 -25.76
CA GLY A 392 9.11 5.10 -26.43
C GLY A 392 9.07 6.41 -25.63
N VAL A 393 7.87 6.90 -25.27
CA VAL A 393 7.70 8.13 -24.54
C VAL A 393 8.06 7.96 -23.05
N LYS A 394 8.45 9.05 -22.38
CA LYS A 394 8.67 9.03 -20.93
C LYS A 394 7.33 8.80 -20.21
N THR A 395 7.10 7.58 -19.76
CA THR A 395 5.84 7.15 -19.14
C THR A 395 5.84 7.41 -17.64
N LYS A 396 4.84 8.13 -17.16
CA LYS A 396 4.59 8.30 -15.72
C LYS A 396 3.82 7.10 -15.17
N VAL A 397 4.05 6.76 -13.89
CA VAL A 397 3.48 5.54 -13.30
C VAL A 397 2.66 5.87 -12.05
N LEU A 398 1.34 5.72 -12.12
CA LEU A 398 0.45 5.80 -10.97
C LEU A 398 0.06 4.39 -10.50
N MET A 399 0.43 4.03 -9.30
CA MET A 399 0.17 2.73 -8.70
C MET A 399 -0.91 2.82 -7.63
N LEU A 400 -1.93 1.98 -7.70
CA LEU A 400 -3.02 1.91 -6.72
C LEU A 400 -2.91 0.59 -5.97
N SER A 401 -2.77 0.63 -4.66
CA SER A 401 -2.79 -0.58 -3.83
C SER A 401 -3.20 -0.22 -2.40
N ALA A 402 -4.03 -1.05 -1.78
CA ALA A 402 -4.29 -0.93 -0.35
C ALA A 402 -3.18 -1.58 0.50
N THR A 403 -2.36 -2.43 -0.10
CA THR A 403 -1.33 -3.24 0.56
C THR A 403 -0.07 -3.36 -0.30
N PRO A 404 0.67 -2.25 -0.55
CA PRO A 404 1.86 -2.28 -1.41
C PRO A 404 3.00 -3.13 -0.83
N VAL A 405 2.98 -3.39 0.48
CA VAL A 405 3.91 -4.31 1.16
C VAL A 405 3.14 -5.53 1.68
N ASN A 406 3.67 -6.71 1.43
CA ASN A 406 3.11 -7.93 1.99
C ASN A 406 4.04 -8.50 3.09
N ASN A 407 5.24 -8.96 2.73
CA ASN A 407 6.14 -9.62 3.66
C ASN A 407 7.53 -8.99 3.74
N ARG A 408 7.90 -8.15 2.78
CA ARG A 408 9.26 -7.59 2.67
C ARG A 408 9.22 -6.15 2.16
N PHE A 409 10.11 -5.32 2.64
CA PHE A 409 10.28 -3.97 2.10
C PHE A 409 10.77 -3.96 0.65
N ASN A 410 11.43 -5.03 0.19
CA ASN A 410 11.76 -5.20 -1.22
C ASN A 410 10.51 -5.23 -2.13
N ASP A 411 9.35 -5.64 -1.63
CA ASP A 411 8.09 -5.59 -2.37
C ASP A 411 7.73 -4.15 -2.76
N LEU A 412 7.97 -3.22 -1.83
CA LEU A 412 7.76 -1.80 -2.05
C LEU A 412 8.85 -1.20 -2.93
N LYS A 413 10.13 -1.52 -2.66
CA LYS A 413 11.26 -1.09 -3.49
C LYS A 413 11.03 -1.41 -4.96
N ASN A 414 10.63 -2.66 -5.27
CA ASN A 414 10.37 -3.07 -6.64
C ASN A 414 9.24 -2.26 -7.30
N GLN A 415 8.19 -1.91 -6.56
CA GLN A 415 7.15 -1.03 -7.08
C GLN A 415 7.67 0.39 -7.32
N ILE A 416 8.42 0.94 -6.38
CA ILE A 416 9.03 2.27 -6.52
C ILE A 416 9.98 2.32 -7.73
N GLN A 417 10.71 1.23 -8.00
CA GLN A 417 11.60 1.14 -9.17
C GLN A 417 10.90 1.37 -10.51
N LEU A 418 9.59 1.12 -10.61
CA LEU A 418 8.82 1.46 -11.80
C LEU A 418 8.79 2.97 -12.08
N ALA A 419 8.84 3.80 -11.05
CA ALA A 419 8.80 5.25 -11.17
C ALA A 419 10.07 5.84 -11.80
N TYR A 420 11.22 5.25 -11.53
CA TYR A 420 12.52 5.73 -12.04
C TYR A 420 13.18 4.75 -13.04
N GLU A 421 12.35 3.96 -13.72
CA GLU A 421 12.79 3.07 -14.81
C GLU A 421 13.82 2.01 -14.37
N GLY A 422 13.90 1.73 -13.06
CA GLY A 422 14.87 0.80 -12.47
C GLY A 422 16.29 1.36 -12.30
N GLU A 423 16.50 2.66 -12.55
CA GLU A 423 17.78 3.36 -12.40
C GLU A 423 17.78 4.16 -11.09
N SER A 424 18.32 3.57 -10.00
CA SER A 424 18.31 4.19 -8.66
C SER A 424 18.98 5.56 -8.62
N GLU A 425 19.98 5.80 -9.45
CA GLU A 425 20.69 7.09 -9.55
C GLU A 425 19.73 8.25 -9.88
N LYS A 426 18.72 8.02 -10.73
CA LYS A 426 17.75 9.04 -11.11
C LYS A 426 16.91 9.57 -9.94
N ILE A 427 16.60 8.72 -8.99
CA ILE A 427 15.80 9.11 -7.82
C ILE A 427 16.71 9.59 -6.68
N ASP A 428 17.91 9.03 -6.53
CA ASP A 428 18.87 9.44 -5.51
C ASP A 428 19.27 10.93 -5.69
N GLU A 429 19.34 11.41 -6.93
CA GLU A 429 19.60 12.82 -7.24
C GLU A 429 18.44 13.76 -6.84
N LEU A 430 17.22 13.24 -6.78
CA LEU A 430 16.01 14.01 -6.46
C LEU A 430 15.67 13.97 -4.96
N LEU A 431 16.25 13.02 -4.22
CA LEU A 431 16.00 12.82 -2.80
C LEU A 431 17.05 13.53 -1.95
N ASN A 432 16.63 14.00 -0.80
CA ASN A 432 17.51 14.65 0.16
C ASN A 432 17.98 13.63 1.22
N THR A 433 18.45 12.46 0.77
CA THR A 433 18.88 11.36 1.63
C THR A 433 20.40 11.28 1.78
N SER A 434 20.86 10.73 2.88
CA SER A 434 22.29 10.54 3.16
C SER A 434 22.88 9.28 2.52
N SER A 435 22.02 8.37 2.07
CA SER A 435 22.40 7.07 1.51
C SER A 435 21.58 6.77 0.26
N SER A 436 22.08 5.86 -0.60
CA SER A 436 21.35 5.43 -1.79
C SER A 436 20.05 4.71 -1.42
N ILE A 437 19.04 4.79 -2.29
CA ILE A 437 17.76 4.10 -2.09
C ILE A 437 17.96 2.59 -1.84
N ASP A 438 18.95 1.99 -2.48
CA ASP A 438 19.27 0.58 -2.34
C ASP A 438 19.79 0.23 -0.95
N ASP A 439 20.63 1.07 -0.38
CA ASP A 439 21.15 0.91 0.97
C ASP A 439 20.07 1.17 2.02
N ILE A 440 19.24 2.19 1.81
CA ILE A 440 18.12 2.52 2.68
C ILE A 440 17.17 1.32 2.82
N PHE A 441 16.75 0.71 1.70
CA PHE A 441 15.87 -0.46 1.73
C PHE A 441 16.55 -1.71 2.30
N ARG A 442 17.85 -1.89 2.06
CA ARG A 442 18.63 -2.99 2.65
C ARG A 442 18.69 -2.88 4.17
N GLN A 443 18.96 -1.69 4.68
CA GLN A 443 18.99 -1.41 6.10
C GLN A 443 17.60 -1.57 6.74
N ALA A 444 16.57 -1.01 6.13
CA ALA A 444 15.20 -1.14 6.61
C ALA A 444 14.76 -2.62 6.69
N GLN A 445 15.08 -3.44 5.67
CA GLN A 445 14.79 -4.86 5.69
C GLN A 445 15.56 -5.62 6.78
N LYS A 446 16.80 -5.24 7.04
CA LYS A 446 17.60 -5.82 8.14
C LYS A 446 16.94 -5.54 9.48
N GLU A 447 16.55 -4.29 9.75
CA GLU A 447 15.90 -3.89 11.00
C GLU A 447 14.53 -4.56 11.15
N TYR A 448 13.75 -4.68 10.08
CA TYR A 448 12.50 -5.43 10.07
C TYR A 448 12.71 -6.91 10.45
N ASN A 449 13.73 -7.55 9.90
CA ASN A 449 14.04 -8.95 10.19
C ASN A 449 14.48 -9.15 11.66
N ILE A 450 15.17 -8.18 12.24
CA ILE A 450 15.53 -8.18 13.67
C ILE A 450 14.25 -8.03 14.51
N TRP A 451 13.41 -7.05 14.17
CA TRP A 451 12.15 -6.81 14.86
C TRP A 451 11.21 -8.03 14.80
N ALA A 452 11.11 -8.68 13.63
CA ALA A 452 10.24 -9.84 13.43
C ALA A 452 10.63 -11.06 14.29
N LYS A 453 11.88 -11.14 14.72
CA LYS A 453 12.39 -12.19 15.62
C LYS A 453 12.19 -11.88 17.10
N LEU A 454 11.74 -10.67 17.45
CA LEU A 454 11.48 -10.33 18.85
C LEU A 454 10.29 -11.14 19.40
N PRO A 455 10.27 -11.39 20.73
CA PRO A 455 9.10 -11.94 21.40
C PRO A 455 7.83 -11.11 21.10
N ALA A 456 6.66 -11.75 21.06
CA ALA A 456 5.39 -11.12 20.68
C ALA A 456 5.09 -9.84 21.49
N GLU A 457 5.44 -9.82 22.78
CA GLU A 457 5.25 -8.69 23.70
C GLU A 457 6.09 -7.46 23.31
N LYS A 458 7.27 -7.66 22.70
CA LYS A 458 8.18 -6.60 22.26
C LYS A 458 8.01 -6.20 20.80
N ARG A 459 7.23 -6.97 20.03
CA ARG A 459 6.93 -6.66 18.62
C ARG A 459 5.85 -5.60 18.51
N THR A 460 6.19 -4.39 18.90
CA THR A 460 5.28 -3.23 18.78
C THR A 460 5.67 -2.38 17.58
N THR A 461 4.70 -1.66 17.05
CA THR A 461 4.92 -0.68 15.97
C THR A 461 5.96 0.36 16.35
N LYS A 462 5.90 0.83 17.59
CA LYS A 462 6.84 1.82 18.12
C LYS A 462 8.27 1.33 18.05
N GLU A 463 8.51 0.06 18.40
CA GLU A 463 9.84 -0.55 18.34
C GLU A 463 10.34 -0.66 16.89
N LEU A 464 9.46 -0.99 15.94
CA LEU A 464 9.82 -1.01 14.52
C LEU A 464 10.16 0.39 14.00
N LEU A 465 9.31 1.38 14.28
CA LEU A 465 9.55 2.77 13.85
C LEU A 465 10.85 3.34 14.40
N ASN A 466 11.20 3.01 15.65
CA ASN A 466 12.45 3.46 16.26
C ASN A 466 13.70 2.87 15.58
N ARG A 467 13.55 1.79 14.83
CA ARG A 467 14.64 1.10 14.12
C ARG A 467 14.82 1.58 12.69
N LEU A 468 13.76 2.12 12.08
CA LEU A 468 13.81 2.61 10.72
C LEU A 468 14.48 3.98 10.66
N SER A 469 15.31 4.19 9.62
CA SER A 469 16.01 5.45 9.42
C SER A 469 15.07 6.55 8.95
N PHE A 470 15.45 7.80 9.17
CA PHE A 470 14.74 8.95 8.61
C PHE A 470 14.71 8.91 7.09
N ASP A 471 15.84 8.59 6.45
CA ASP A 471 15.97 8.48 5.00
C ASP A 471 14.94 7.52 4.39
N PHE A 472 14.57 6.44 5.13
CA PHE A 472 13.51 5.53 4.68
C PHE A 472 12.15 6.22 4.58
N PHE A 473 11.83 7.09 5.53
CA PHE A 473 10.58 7.87 5.49
C PHE A 473 10.62 8.93 4.39
N GLU A 474 11.77 9.55 4.14
CA GLU A 474 11.98 10.50 3.04
C GLU A 474 11.66 9.86 1.68
N VAL A 475 12.21 8.65 1.44
CA VAL A 475 11.90 7.88 0.22
C VAL A 475 10.40 7.58 0.12
N LEU A 476 9.78 7.18 1.23
CA LEU A 476 8.34 6.94 1.22
C LEU A 476 7.56 8.21 0.89
N ASP A 477 7.90 9.32 1.50
CA ASP A 477 7.21 10.58 1.30
C ASP A 477 7.31 11.10 -0.13
N SER A 478 8.41 10.83 -0.81
CA SER A 478 8.61 11.29 -2.19
C SER A 478 7.66 10.63 -3.17
N VAL A 479 7.45 9.33 -3.08
CA VAL A 479 6.75 8.56 -4.13
C VAL A 479 5.48 7.85 -3.68
N THR A 480 5.07 7.95 -2.41
CA THR A 480 3.84 7.32 -1.96
C THR A 480 2.88 8.28 -1.27
N ILE A 481 1.59 7.97 -1.25
CA ILE A 481 0.55 8.66 -0.51
C ILE A 481 -0.26 7.60 0.21
N ALA A 482 -0.39 7.72 1.54
CA ALA A 482 -1.18 6.77 2.32
C ALA A 482 -1.89 7.46 3.47
N ARG A 483 -3.21 7.30 3.53
CA ARG A 483 -4.04 7.88 4.57
C ARG A 483 -4.95 6.83 5.20
N SER A 484 -5.13 6.95 6.50
CA SER A 484 -6.13 6.19 7.23
C SER A 484 -7.41 7.00 7.39
N ARG A 485 -8.49 6.31 7.73
CA ARG A 485 -9.76 6.97 8.07
C ARG A 485 -9.61 7.92 9.27
N LYS A 486 -8.81 7.52 10.28
CA LYS A 486 -8.50 8.37 11.43
C LYS A 486 -7.81 9.68 11.03
N HIS A 487 -6.88 9.60 10.06
CA HIS A 487 -6.23 10.79 9.56
C HIS A 487 -7.24 11.75 8.91
N ILE A 488 -8.17 11.21 8.11
CA ILE A 488 -9.20 12.03 7.47
C ILE A 488 -10.13 12.64 8.52
N GLU A 489 -10.58 11.88 9.51
CA GLU A 489 -11.42 12.41 10.61
C GLU A 489 -10.71 13.50 11.42
N GLN A 490 -9.40 13.43 11.54
CA GLN A 490 -8.63 14.38 12.34
C GLN A 490 -8.36 15.71 11.60
N TYR A 491 -8.13 15.68 10.29
CA TYR A 491 -7.61 16.82 9.54
C TYR A 491 -8.56 17.38 8.49
N TYR A 492 -9.67 16.70 8.20
CA TYR A 492 -10.67 17.15 7.23
C TYR A 492 -12.03 17.30 7.88
N ASP A 493 -12.82 18.26 7.35
CA ASP A 493 -14.24 18.32 7.69
C ASP A 493 -14.95 17.10 7.09
N THR A 494 -15.55 16.31 7.96
CA THR A 494 -16.26 15.08 7.57
C THR A 494 -17.76 15.28 7.40
N ALA A 495 -18.26 16.53 7.41
CA ALA A 495 -19.68 16.81 7.25
C ALA A 495 -20.25 16.18 5.96
N ASP A 496 -19.51 16.26 4.86
CA ASP A 496 -19.89 15.70 3.56
C ASP A 496 -19.71 14.18 3.46
N ILE A 497 -18.80 13.61 4.25
CA ILE A 497 -18.44 12.19 4.19
C ILE A 497 -19.29 11.38 5.18
N GLY A 498 -19.71 11.99 6.27
CA GLY A 498 -20.32 11.35 7.42
C GLY A 498 -19.29 10.66 8.33
N LYS A 499 -19.79 9.99 9.36
CA LYS A 499 -18.92 9.25 10.29
C LYS A 499 -18.50 7.91 9.69
N PHE A 500 -17.21 7.62 9.77
CA PHE A 500 -16.73 6.28 9.43
C PHE A 500 -17.23 5.25 10.44
N PRO A 501 -17.56 4.01 9.98
CA PRO A 501 -18.00 2.97 10.88
C PRO A 501 -16.93 2.63 11.91
N THR A 502 -17.34 2.50 13.16
CA THR A 502 -16.46 2.04 14.25
C THR A 502 -16.12 0.57 14.02
N ARG A 503 -14.83 0.23 14.06
CA ARG A 503 -14.38 -1.16 14.04
C ARG A 503 -14.43 -1.73 15.45
N LEU A 504 -15.15 -2.82 15.59
CA LEU A 504 -15.12 -3.63 16.80
C LEU A 504 -13.94 -4.61 16.75
N THR A 505 -13.50 -5.07 17.90
CA THR A 505 -12.47 -6.11 17.99
C THR A 505 -13.01 -7.40 17.35
N PRO A 506 -12.22 -8.03 16.42
CA PRO A 506 -12.61 -9.31 15.84
C PRO A 506 -12.80 -10.38 16.93
N ILE A 507 -13.85 -11.18 16.80
CA ILE A 507 -14.10 -12.32 17.68
C ILE A 507 -13.65 -13.57 16.93
N PRO A 508 -12.49 -14.18 17.28
CA PRO A 508 -12.07 -15.42 16.66
C PRO A 508 -12.94 -16.58 17.15
N ARG A 509 -13.44 -17.37 16.19
CA ARG A 509 -14.15 -18.62 16.47
C ARG A 509 -13.29 -19.77 15.95
N ARG A 510 -13.13 -20.80 16.75
CA ARG A 510 -12.35 -22.01 16.42
C ARG A 510 -13.17 -23.24 16.77
N PRO A 511 -14.28 -23.49 16.05
CA PRO A 511 -15.09 -24.68 16.30
C PRO A 511 -14.33 -25.94 15.92
N ASP A 512 -14.69 -27.06 16.53
CA ASP A 512 -14.28 -28.38 16.09
C ASP A 512 -14.84 -28.66 14.69
N LEU A 513 -14.39 -29.74 14.05
CA LEU A 513 -14.85 -30.11 12.71
C LEU A 513 -16.34 -30.48 12.74
N THR A 514 -16.75 -31.23 13.75
CA THR A 514 -18.10 -31.71 13.96
C THR A 514 -18.40 -31.87 15.46
N ASP A 515 -19.68 -31.92 15.81
CA ASP A 515 -20.16 -32.23 17.17
C ASP A 515 -20.29 -33.75 17.44
N LEU A 516 -20.06 -34.59 16.43
CA LEU A 516 -20.10 -36.04 16.53
C LEU A 516 -18.82 -36.56 17.18
N GLY A 517 -18.90 -37.04 18.42
CA GLY A 517 -17.73 -37.48 19.20
C GLY A 517 -17.00 -38.73 18.66
N SER A 518 -17.60 -39.46 17.71
CA SER A 518 -17.01 -40.62 17.04
C SER A 518 -16.49 -40.33 15.62
N ALA A 519 -16.66 -39.11 15.13
CA ALA A 519 -16.24 -38.72 13.78
C ALA A 519 -14.78 -38.26 13.74
N ILE A 520 -14.24 -38.24 12.52
CA ILE A 520 -12.86 -37.80 12.25
C ILE A 520 -12.64 -36.35 12.71
N ASN A 521 -11.43 -36.06 13.20
CA ASN A 521 -10.99 -34.74 13.60
C ASN A 521 -9.93 -34.13 12.62
N TYR A 522 -9.60 -32.84 12.81
CA TYR A 522 -8.65 -32.15 11.97
C TYR A 522 -7.26 -32.83 11.88
N ASN A 523 -6.76 -33.37 12.99
CA ASN A 523 -5.44 -34.00 13.04
C ASN A 523 -5.42 -35.31 12.26
N GLU A 524 -6.45 -36.13 12.36
CA GLU A 524 -6.59 -37.38 11.62
C GLU A 524 -6.67 -37.12 10.12
N ILE A 525 -7.45 -36.12 9.70
CA ILE A 525 -7.49 -35.69 8.28
C ILE A 525 -6.10 -35.25 7.85
N TYR A 526 -5.41 -34.42 8.63
CA TYR A 526 -4.07 -33.95 8.33
C TYR A 526 -3.08 -35.09 8.14
N GLU A 527 -3.13 -36.12 8.98
CA GLU A 527 -2.28 -37.32 8.86
C GLU A 527 -2.52 -38.06 7.54
N ILE A 528 -3.80 -38.26 7.18
CA ILE A 528 -4.15 -38.97 5.93
C ILE A 528 -3.70 -38.12 4.72
N VAL A 529 -4.04 -36.82 4.70
CA VAL A 529 -3.66 -35.91 3.60
C VAL A 529 -2.13 -35.81 3.46
N SER A 530 -1.39 -35.84 4.57
CA SER A 530 0.08 -35.80 4.57
C SER A 530 0.72 -37.05 3.97
N ARG A 531 0.02 -38.19 4.00
CA ARG A 531 0.47 -39.48 3.42
C ARG A 531 0.11 -39.65 1.95
N LEU A 532 -0.76 -38.78 1.38
CA LEU A 532 -1.10 -38.84 -0.03
C LEU A 532 0.14 -38.58 -0.91
N ASN A 533 0.36 -39.46 -1.85
CA ASN A 533 1.41 -39.29 -2.85
C ASN A 533 1.04 -38.22 -3.87
N LEU A 534 -0.25 -38.05 -4.15
CA LEU A 534 -0.79 -37.18 -5.20
C LEU A 534 -0.09 -37.45 -6.55
N ALA A 535 0.11 -38.72 -6.85
CA ALA A 535 0.85 -39.21 -8.01
C ALA A 535 0.25 -38.76 -9.35
N ILE A 536 -1.02 -38.38 -9.35
CA ILE A 536 -1.70 -37.80 -10.50
C ILE A 536 -1.08 -36.47 -10.95
N TYR A 537 -0.44 -35.72 -10.05
CA TYR A 537 0.21 -34.45 -10.33
C TYR A 537 1.71 -34.55 -10.57
N THR A 538 2.28 -35.75 -10.49
CA THR A 538 3.73 -35.99 -10.69
C THR A 538 4.00 -37.17 -11.62
N PRO A 539 3.40 -37.24 -12.84
CA PRO A 539 3.65 -38.32 -13.76
C PRO A 539 5.12 -38.40 -14.21
N SER A 540 5.88 -37.31 -14.20
CA SER A 540 7.30 -37.32 -14.54
C SER A 540 8.17 -38.12 -13.55
N ASP A 541 7.76 -38.33 -12.32
CA ASP A 541 8.47 -39.14 -11.33
C ASP A 541 8.48 -40.65 -11.77
N PHE A 542 7.63 -41.03 -12.72
CA PHE A 542 7.47 -42.37 -13.24
C PHE A 542 8.02 -42.54 -14.66
N ILE A 543 8.73 -41.57 -15.22
CA ILE A 543 9.43 -41.76 -16.51
C ILE A 543 10.58 -42.74 -16.33
N LEU A 544 10.67 -43.72 -17.23
CA LEU A 544 11.75 -44.73 -17.23
C LEU A 544 13.12 -44.02 -17.34
N ALA A 545 14.06 -44.40 -16.48
CA ALA A 545 15.39 -43.76 -16.42
C ALA A 545 16.10 -43.67 -17.77
N SER A 546 15.87 -44.64 -18.68
CA SER A 546 16.41 -44.65 -20.04
C SER A 546 15.74 -43.66 -20.99
N ARG A 547 14.64 -43.02 -20.58
CA ARG A 547 13.85 -42.12 -21.41
C ARG A 547 13.79 -40.68 -20.87
N VAL A 548 14.35 -40.45 -19.69
CA VAL A 548 14.31 -39.13 -19.03
C VAL A 548 14.91 -38.03 -19.91
N GLU A 549 16.00 -38.32 -20.61
CA GLU A 549 16.69 -37.37 -21.52
C GLU A 549 15.76 -36.80 -22.60
N LYS A 550 14.78 -37.59 -23.09
CA LYS A 550 13.80 -37.17 -24.11
C LYS A 550 12.92 -36.01 -23.65
N TYR A 551 12.75 -35.84 -22.33
CA TYR A 551 11.85 -34.88 -21.70
C TYR A 551 12.56 -33.73 -20.98
N ILE A 552 13.89 -33.73 -20.92
CA ILE A 552 14.69 -32.67 -20.29
C ILE A 552 14.61 -31.37 -21.10
N ASP A 553 14.61 -31.45 -22.44
CA ASP A 553 14.65 -30.31 -23.36
C ASP A 553 13.27 -29.66 -23.62
N THR A 554 12.17 -30.22 -23.11
CA THR A 554 10.82 -29.70 -23.36
C THR A 554 10.40 -28.59 -22.38
N ASP A 555 11.25 -28.28 -21.40
CA ASP A 555 10.94 -27.34 -20.32
C ASP A 555 11.43 -25.91 -20.57
N SER A 556 11.43 -25.44 -21.81
CA SER A 556 11.82 -24.08 -22.17
C SER A 556 10.77 -23.00 -21.85
N ASP A 557 9.70 -23.28 -21.06
CA ASP A 557 8.71 -22.28 -20.66
C ASP A 557 9.00 -21.73 -19.25
N GLY A 558 9.64 -20.54 -19.23
CA GLY A 558 10.04 -19.78 -18.05
C GLY A 558 8.93 -19.47 -17.03
N GLY A 559 8.55 -20.46 -16.24
CA GLY A 559 7.85 -20.27 -14.99
C GLY A 559 8.84 -20.05 -13.84
N TYR A 560 8.37 -19.67 -12.67
CA TYR A 560 9.10 -19.32 -11.44
C TYR A 560 10.13 -20.39 -10.94
N PHE A 561 10.24 -21.52 -11.62
CA PHE A 561 11.12 -22.65 -11.35
C PHE A 561 12.03 -23.00 -12.53
N ALA A 562 12.31 -22.05 -13.41
CA ALA A 562 13.31 -22.24 -14.46
C ALA A 562 14.61 -22.78 -13.86
N GLY A 563 15.09 -23.92 -14.38
CA GLY A 563 16.28 -24.64 -13.90
C GLY A 563 15.99 -25.89 -13.06
N ARG A 564 14.70 -26.28 -12.83
CA ARG A 564 14.37 -27.56 -12.16
C ARG A 564 13.63 -28.56 -13.02
N GLY A 565 13.36 -28.25 -14.28
CA GLY A 565 12.67 -29.14 -15.20
C GLY A 565 11.22 -29.49 -14.82
N MET A 566 10.58 -30.33 -15.64
CA MET A 566 9.20 -30.80 -15.46
C MET A 566 8.97 -31.41 -14.06
N ALA A 567 9.89 -32.23 -13.57
CA ALA A 567 9.81 -32.84 -12.24
C ALA A 567 9.80 -31.83 -11.08
N GLY A 568 10.51 -30.72 -11.20
CA GLY A 568 10.50 -29.66 -10.20
C GLY A 568 9.18 -28.89 -10.15
N ARG A 569 8.54 -28.68 -11.30
CA ARG A 569 7.23 -28.07 -11.45
C ARG A 569 6.14 -28.96 -10.84
N GLU A 570 6.11 -30.23 -11.18
CA GLU A 570 5.14 -31.20 -10.67
C GLU A 570 5.23 -31.36 -9.14
N LYS A 571 6.45 -31.39 -8.57
CA LYS A 571 6.66 -31.39 -7.11
C LYS A 571 6.12 -30.11 -6.45
N GLY A 572 6.25 -28.97 -7.13
CA GLY A 572 5.63 -27.72 -6.71
C GLY A 572 4.10 -27.79 -6.69
N ILE A 573 3.49 -28.33 -7.74
CA ILE A 573 2.04 -28.55 -7.85
C ILE A 573 1.55 -29.49 -6.76
N ARG A 574 2.23 -30.62 -6.55
CA ARG A 574 1.88 -31.58 -5.49
C ARG A 574 1.83 -30.92 -4.11
N ARG A 575 2.87 -30.15 -3.77
CA ARG A 575 2.93 -29.41 -2.50
C ARG A 575 1.80 -28.37 -2.37
N LEU A 576 1.52 -27.66 -3.46
CA LEU A 576 0.43 -26.68 -3.50
C LEU A 576 -0.92 -27.35 -3.29
N MET A 577 -1.16 -28.51 -3.93
CA MET A 577 -2.41 -29.27 -3.77
C MET A 577 -2.61 -29.78 -2.34
N SER A 578 -1.57 -30.24 -1.66
CA SER A 578 -1.66 -30.61 -0.24
C SER A 578 -2.07 -29.42 0.65
N ILE A 579 -1.46 -28.25 0.40
CA ILE A 579 -1.82 -27.03 1.13
C ILE A 579 -3.24 -26.58 0.79
N ASN A 580 -3.65 -26.69 -0.47
CA ASN A 580 -4.98 -26.28 -0.91
C ASN A 580 -6.08 -27.18 -0.28
N LEU A 581 -5.85 -28.48 -0.21
CA LEU A 581 -6.75 -29.39 0.49
C LEU A 581 -6.99 -28.95 1.95
N LEU A 582 -5.92 -28.60 2.67
CA LEU A 582 -6.05 -28.12 4.06
C LEU A 582 -6.75 -26.77 4.17
N LYS A 583 -6.47 -25.83 3.26
CA LYS A 583 -7.18 -24.54 3.17
C LYS A 583 -8.67 -24.73 2.88
N ARG A 584 -9.03 -25.68 2.03
CA ARG A 584 -10.43 -26.01 1.73
C ARG A 584 -11.14 -26.63 2.93
N LEU A 585 -10.46 -27.53 3.66
CA LEU A 585 -10.96 -28.06 4.92
C LEU A 585 -11.19 -26.96 5.95
N GLU A 586 -10.23 -26.02 6.06
CA GLU A 586 -10.38 -24.85 6.93
C GLU A 586 -11.56 -23.97 6.49
N SER A 587 -11.85 -23.88 5.20
CA SER A 587 -12.99 -23.10 4.67
C SER A 587 -14.33 -23.77 5.01
N SER A 588 -14.55 -24.99 4.55
CA SER A 588 -15.71 -25.81 4.91
C SER A 588 -15.47 -27.30 4.62
N VAL A 589 -16.12 -28.17 5.39
CA VAL A 589 -16.10 -29.62 5.14
C VAL A 589 -16.64 -29.93 3.74
N ASN A 590 -17.66 -29.22 3.29
CA ASN A 590 -18.24 -29.42 1.97
C ASN A 590 -17.27 -29.10 0.83
N SER A 591 -16.55 -27.97 0.89
CA SER A 591 -15.54 -27.61 -0.12
C SER A 591 -14.39 -28.61 -0.18
N PHE A 592 -13.97 -29.13 0.97
CA PHE A 592 -12.98 -30.19 1.06
C PHE A 592 -13.49 -31.49 0.43
N ARG A 593 -14.70 -31.91 0.77
CA ARG A 593 -15.35 -33.11 0.21
C ARG A 593 -15.43 -33.05 -1.31
N LEU A 594 -15.96 -31.96 -1.86
CA LEU A 594 -16.06 -31.77 -3.31
C LEU A 594 -14.72 -31.85 -4.01
N THR A 595 -13.67 -31.31 -3.40
CA THR A 595 -12.32 -31.37 -3.98
C THR A 595 -11.76 -32.77 -3.96
N ILE A 596 -11.95 -33.53 -2.88
CA ILE A 596 -11.56 -34.94 -2.80
C ILE A 596 -12.32 -35.76 -3.84
N GLU A 597 -13.61 -35.54 -4.03
CA GLU A 597 -14.42 -36.21 -5.04
C GLU A 597 -13.93 -35.93 -6.46
N ARG A 598 -13.54 -34.69 -6.77
CA ARG A 598 -12.92 -34.30 -8.06
C ARG A 598 -11.61 -35.04 -8.28
N ILE A 599 -10.71 -35.06 -7.29
CA ILE A 599 -9.40 -35.74 -7.39
C ILE A 599 -9.63 -37.26 -7.52
N LYS A 600 -10.51 -37.83 -6.73
CA LYS A 600 -10.90 -39.25 -6.81
C LYS A 600 -11.39 -39.62 -8.20
N SER A 601 -12.29 -38.82 -8.78
CA SER A 601 -12.84 -39.05 -10.11
C SER A 601 -11.75 -38.98 -11.20
N LEU A 602 -10.84 -38.01 -11.08
CA LEU A 602 -9.71 -37.86 -11.97
C LEU A 602 -8.78 -39.08 -11.91
N ILE A 603 -8.41 -39.54 -10.71
CA ILE A 603 -7.58 -40.72 -10.51
C ILE A 603 -8.29 -41.97 -11.05
N SER A 604 -9.58 -42.17 -10.75
CA SER A 604 -10.33 -43.32 -11.25
C SER A 604 -10.38 -43.34 -12.78
N SER A 605 -10.69 -42.23 -13.41
CA SER A 605 -10.70 -42.12 -14.89
C SER A 605 -9.32 -42.38 -15.51
N THR A 606 -8.25 -41.97 -14.82
CA THR A 606 -6.88 -42.23 -15.29
C THR A 606 -6.52 -43.71 -15.17
N ILE A 607 -6.89 -44.37 -14.07
CA ILE A 607 -6.67 -45.83 -13.91
C ILE A 607 -7.46 -46.60 -14.96
N ASP A 608 -8.73 -46.24 -15.21
CA ASP A 608 -9.57 -46.87 -16.24
C ASP A 608 -8.95 -46.70 -17.65
N LYS A 609 -8.46 -45.49 -17.96
CA LYS A 609 -7.72 -45.26 -19.23
C LYS A 609 -6.47 -46.10 -19.31
N LEU A 610 -5.64 -46.19 -18.27
CA LEU A 610 -4.46 -47.04 -18.22
C LEU A 610 -4.80 -48.51 -18.48
N ALA A 611 -5.89 -49.03 -17.91
CA ALA A 611 -6.34 -50.41 -18.10
C ALA A 611 -6.83 -50.66 -19.54
N THR A 612 -7.39 -49.67 -20.22
CA THR A 612 -7.89 -49.79 -21.60
C THR A 612 -6.73 -49.74 -22.61
N ILE A 613 -5.67 -49.00 -22.29
CA ILE A 613 -4.53 -48.70 -23.16
C ILE A 613 -3.47 -49.78 -23.16
N GLU A 614 -3.46 -50.66 -22.17
CA GLU A 614 -2.63 -51.92 -22.25
C GLU A 614 -2.87 -52.70 -23.55
N GLN A 615 -3.84 -52.28 -24.38
CA GLN A 615 -4.19 -52.87 -25.67
C GLN A 615 -3.76 -52.02 -26.90
N ASP A 616 -3.24 -50.77 -26.72
CA ASP A 616 -2.90 -49.86 -27.86
C ASP A 616 -1.56 -49.12 -27.57
N GLU A 617 -0.48 -49.55 -28.27
CA GLU A 617 0.90 -49.10 -28.03
C GLU A 617 1.20 -47.63 -28.43
N ASN A 618 0.29 -46.89 -29.04
CA ASN A 618 0.52 -45.57 -29.61
C ASN A 618 -0.23 -44.39 -28.87
N PHE A 619 -0.68 -44.62 -27.67
CA PHE A 619 -1.44 -43.59 -26.93
C PHE A 619 -0.51 -42.56 -26.27
N GLU A 620 -0.80 -41.24 -26.49
CA GLU A 620 -0.17 -40.12 -25.80
C GLU A 620 -1.08 -39.58 -24.69
N LEU A 621 -0.55 -39.47 -23.50
CA LEU A 621 -1.27 -38.90 -22.37
C LEU A 621 -1.22 -37.36 -22.45
N GLU A 622 -2.38 -36.71 -22.64
CA GLU A 622 -2.49 -35.27 -22.56
C GLU A 622 -2.75 -34.85 -21.11
N LEU A 623 -1.80 -34.09 -20.53
CA LEU A 623 -1.90 -33.56 -19.16
C LEU A 623 -2.92 -32.41 -19.03
N GLU A 624 -3.65 -32.07 -20.11
CA GLU A 624 -4.64 -30.98 -20.13
C GLU A 624 -5.78 -31.17 -19.16
N ASP A 625 -6.26 -32.39 -19.00
CA ASP A 625 -7.38 -32.71 -18.13
C ASP A 625 -7.04 -32.50 -16.63
N ILE A 626 -5.77 -32.49 -16.30
CA ILE A 626 -5.29 -32.32 -14.91
C ILE A 626 -5.31 -30.84 -14.51
N SER A 627 -4.95 -29.93 -15.43
CA SER A 627 -4.88 -28.48 -15.17
C SER A 627 -6.27 -27.80 -15.17
N GLN A 628 -7.24 -28.37 -15.89
CA GLN A 628 -8.62 -27.80 -15.94
C GLN A 628 -9.40 -27.99 -14.63
N ASN A 629 -8.97 -28.92 -13.78
CA ASN A 629 -9.60 -29.17 -12.48
C ASN A 629 -8.98 -28.39 -11.32
N LEU A 630 -7.94 -27.55 -11.59
CA LEU A 630 -7.43 -26.61 -10.61
C LEU A 630 -8.34 -25.39 -10.61
N ASP A 631 -8.93 -25.09 -9.45
CA ASP A 631 -9.82 -23.96 -9.27
C ASP A 631 -9.08 -22.65 -9.55
N TYR A 632 -9.59 -21.86 -10.50
CA TYR A 632 -9.02 -20.57 -10.93
C TYR A 632 -8.98 -19.50 -9.83
N ASP A 633 -9.54 -19.77 -8.66
CA ASP A 633 -9.55 -18.84 -7.53
C ASP A 633 -8.23 -18.82 -6.72
N ASP A 634 -7.32 -19.75 -7.00
CA ASP A 634 -6.03 -19.80 -6.28
C ASP A 634 -4.98 -18.99 -7.06
N ARG A 635 -4.61 -17.80 -6.54
CA ARG A 635 -3.60 -16.90 -7.13
C ARG A 635 -2.22 -17.57 -7.31
N GLU A 636 -1.97 -18.63 -6.59
CA GLU A 636 -0.74 -19.42 -6.72
C GLU A 636 -0.84 -20.43 -7.87
N ALA A 637 -2.03 -20.89 -8.23
CA ALA A 637 -2.25 -21.79 -9.37
C ALA A 637 -1.91 -21.12 -10.71
N ASP A 638 -2.23 -19.82 -10.87
CA ASP A 638 -1.85 -19.04 -12.08
C ASP A 638 -0.33 -19.01 -12.34
N MET A 639 0.51 -19.20 -11.32
CA MET A 639 1.96 -19.25 -11.47
C MET A 639 2.45 -20.60 -12.03
N PHE A 640 1.66 -21.66 -11.92
CA PHE A 640 2.03 -23.01 -12.31
C PHE A 640 1.39 -23.46 -13.63
N ILE A 641 0.33 -22.80 -14.09
CA ILE A 641 -0.51 -23.24 -15.23
C ILE A 641 0.02 -22.71 -16.60
N GLY A 642 0.97 -21.78 -16.62
CA GLY A 642 1.41 -21.05 -17.84
C GLY A 642 2.41 -21.77 -18.76
N GLY A 643 2.64 -23.08 -18.68
CA GLY A 643 3.64 -23.77 -19.47
C GLY A 643 3.09 -24.54 -20.68
N LYS A 644 3.96 -24.83 -21.69
CA LYS A 644 3.62 -25.66 -22.85
C LYS A 644 3.12 -27.02 -22.41
N LYS A 645 2.12 -27.53 -23.15
CA LYS A 645 1.58 -28.87 -23.03
C LYS A 645 2.69 -29.91 -23.29
N THR A 646 3.15 -30.55 -22.23
CA THR A 646 4.09 -31.64 -22.37
C THR A 646 3.31 -32.95 -22.50
N LYS A 647 3.45 -33.63 -23.63
CA LYS A 647 2.86 -34.95 -23.84
C LYS A 647 3.90 -35.99 -23.44
N ILE A 648 3.53 -36.89 -22.55
CA ILE A 648 4.37 -38.01 -22.16
C ILE A 648 3.81 -39.27 -22.85
N ALA A 649 4.64 -39.93 -23.63
CA ALA A 649 4.26 -41.19 -24.26
C ALA A 649 4.19 -42.30 -23.18
N LEU A 650 3.12 -43.12 -23.20
CA LEU A 650 2.89 -44.15 -22.19
C LEU A 650 4.02 -45.20 -22.16
N GLN A 651 4.60 -45.50 -23.29
CA GLN A 651 5.75 -46.41 -23.42
C GLN A 651 7.04 -45.91 -22.74
N ASP A 652 7.11 -44.63 -22.41
CA ASP A 652 8.22 -44.00 -21.71
C ASP A 652 8.01 -43.93 -20.19
N LEU A 653 6.80 -44.33 -19.70
CA LEU A 653 6.42 -44.38 -18.30
C LEU A 653 6.48 -45.79 -17.71
N ASP A 654 6.89 -45.91 -16.45
CA ASP A 654 6.60 -47.07 -15.61
C ASP A 654 5.13 -46.98 -15.16
N HIS A 655 4.23 -47.35 -16.09
CA HIS A 655 2.77 -47.24 -15.88
C HIS A 655 2.29 -48.21 -14.79
N ILE A 656 3.02 -49.30 -14.52
CA ILE A 656 2.69 -50.28 -13.45
C ILE A 656 2.94 -49.63 -12.09
N ALA A 657 4.12 -49.05 -11.90
CA ALA A 657 4.43 -48.36 -10.66
C ALA A 657 3.50 -47.14 -10.45
N TRP A 658 3.26 -46.34 -11.51
CA TRP A 658 2.37 -45.17 -11.43
C TRP A 658 0.97 -45.56 -11.07
N ARG A 659 0.40 -46.60 -11.70
CA ARG A 659 -0.92 -47.15 -11.40
C ARG A 659 -1.05 -47.57 -9.93
N LYS A 660 -0.06 -48.22 -9.36
CA LYS A 660 -0.04 -48.64 -7.96
C LYS A 660 -0.15 -47.42 -7.01
N TYR A 661 0.65 -46.36 -7.25
CA TYR A 661 0.58 -45.14 -6.45
C TYR A 661 -0.77 -44.40 -6.60
N LEU A 662 -1.38 -44.44 -7.80
CA LEU A 662 -2.73 -43.93 -8.02
C LEU A 662 -3.79 -44.73 -7.26
N GLU A 663 -3.67 -46.05 -7.21
CA GLU A 663 -4.57 -46.93 -6.45
C GLU A 663 -4.44 -46.69 -4.94
N ASP A 664 -3.22 -46.52 -4.41
CA ASP A 664 -2.96 -46.18 -3.00
C ASP A 664 -3.57 -44.81 -2.62
N ASP A 665 -3.42 -43.80 -3.48
CA ASP A 665 -4.05 -42.49 -3.30
C ASP A 665 -5.59 -42.61 -3.35
N LEU A 666 -6.12 -43.39 -4.29
CA LEU A 666 -7.57 -43.64 -4.45
C LEU A 666 -8.19 -44.27 -3.21
N GLU A 667 -7.53 -45.24 -2.61
CA GLU A 667 -7.99 -45.86 -1.35
C GLU A 667 -8.01 -44.87 -0.20
N SER A 668 -6.96 -44.06 -0.06
CA SER A 668 -6.87 -43.01 0.95
C SER A 668 -7.98 -41.96 0.80
N LEU A 669 -8.27 -41.55 -0.44
CA LEU A 669 -9.36 -40.59 -0.74
C LEU A 669 -10.74 -41.19 -0.47
N LYS A 670 -10.94 -42.47 -0.80
CA LYS A 670 -12.19 -43.18 -0.48
C LYS A 670 -12.40 -43.27 1.05
N LEU A 671 -11.33 -43.56 1.80
CA LEU A 671 -11.38 -43.60 3.27
C LEU A 671 -11.77 -42.22 3.83
N LEU A 672 -11.13 -41.15 3.37
CA LEU A 672 -11.47 -39.77 3.77
C LEU A 672 -12.95 -39.45 3.50
N LEU A 673 -13.46 -39.77 2.31
CA LEU A 673 -14.87 -39.54 1.98
C LEU A 673 -15.82 -40.32 2.87
N LEU A 674 -15.47 -41.56 3.19
CA LEU A 674 -16.28 -42.40 4.11
C LEU A 674 -16.31 -41.78 5.52
N MET A 675 -15.16 -41.35 6.04
CA MET A 675 -15.05 -40.75 7.38
C MET A 675 -15.76 -39.38 7.48
N LEU A 676 -15.90 -38.68 6.36
CA LEU A 676 -16.63 -37.40 6.28
C LEU A 676 -18.12 -37.56 6.00
N ALA A 677 -18.60 -38.78 5.67
CA ALA A 677 -19.97 -38.98 5.18
C ALA A 677 -21.02 -38.54 6.21
N ASP A 678 -20.75 -38.76 7.49
CA ASP A 678 -21.70 -38.48 8.59
C ASP A 678 -21.72 -36.97 8.97
N ILE A 679 -20.78 -36.17 8.46
CA ILE A 679 -20.74 -34.73 8.73
C ILE A 679 -21.71 -34.03 7.77
N THR A 680 -22.99 -34.04 8.11
CA THR A 680 -24.04 -33.29 7.41
C THR A 680 -24.03 -31.82 7.84
N PRO A 681 -24.78 -30.91 7.17
CA PRO A 681 -24.89 -29.53 7.60
C PRO A 681 -25.29 -29.32 9.06
N GLU A 682 -26.12 -30.24 9.61
CA GLU A 682 -26.54 -30.22 11.02
C GLU A 682 -25.39 -30.50 11.97
N HIS A 683 -24.41 -31.30 11.55
CA HIS A 683 -23.24 -31.71 12.31
C HIS A 683 -21.95 -30.95 11.91
N ASP A 684 -22.03 -29.99 10.97
CA ASP A 684 -20.92 -29.08 10.65
C ASP A 684 -20.84 -27.99 11.74
N SER A 685 -19.95 -28.18 12.71
CA SER A 685 -19.80 -27.25 13.84
C SER A 685 -19.50 -25.81 13.41
N LYS A 686 -18.77 -25.62 12.31
CA LYS A 686 -18.47 -24.29 11.79
C LYS A 686 -19.70 -23.59 11.22
N LEU A 687 -20.53 -24.33 10.47
CA LEU A 687 -21.79 -23.82 9.96
C LEU A 687 -22.76 -23.52 11.13
N GLN A 688 -22.87 -24.41 12.10
CA GLN A 688 -23.73 -24.19 13.25
C GLN A 688 -23.32 -23.02 14.11
N GLN A 689 -22.01 -22.81 14.30
CA GLN A 689 -21.48 -21.63 14.97
C GLN A 689 -21.83 -20.35 14.20
N LEU A 690 -21.67 -20.34 12.86
CA LEU A 690 -22.07 -19.22 12.01
C LEU A 690 -23.56 -18.90 12.14
N VAL A 691 -24.42 -19.92 12.12
CA VAL A 691 -25.87 -19.75 12.30
C VAL A 691 -26.19 -19.14 13.66
N ALA A 692 -25.53 -19.59 14.73
CA ALA A 692 -25.69 -19.04 16.07
C ALA A 692 -25.24 -17.55 16.12
N ASP A 693 -24.09 -17.21 15.53
CA ASP A 693 -23.58 -15.83 15.49
C ASP A 693 -24.50 -14.92 14.65
N LEU A 694 -25.08 -15.41 13.55
CA LEU A 694 -26.05 -14.67 12.74
C LEU A 694 -27.36 -14.42 13.52
N ARG A 695 -27.87 -15.42 14.22
CA ARG A 695 -29.07 -15.29 15.07
C ARG A 695 -28.84 -14.26 16.17
N HIS A 696 -27.68 -14.33 16.83
CA HIS A 696 -27.30 -13.34 17.85
C HIS A 696 -27.24 -11.92 17.27
N LYS A 697 -26.61 -11.72 16.08
CA LYS A 697 -26.54 -10.43 15.44
C LYS A 697 -27.91 -9.89 15.01
N PHE A 698 -28.83 -10.74 14.58
CA PHE A 698 -30.19 -10.31 14.21
C PHE A 698 -31.03 -9.92 15.43
N ALA A 699 -30.82 -10.58 16.55
CA ALA A 699 -31.45 -10.22 17.82
C ALA A 699 -30.84 -8.96 18.44
N ASN A 700 -29.54 -8.77 18.29
CA ASN A 700 -28.77 -7.68 18.88
C ASN A 700 -27.95 -6.98 17.78
N PRO A 701 -28.57 -6.17 16.90
CA PRO A 701 -27.88 -5.49 15.83
C PRO A 701 -26.88 -4.47 16.38
N ILE A 702 -25.65 -4.46 15.86
CA ILE A 702 -24.58 -3.52 16.25
C ILE A 702 -24.99 -2.08 15.94
N ASN A 703 -25.66 -1.87 14.79
CA ASN A 703 -26.23 -0.58 14.41
C ASN A 703 -27.76 -0.71 14.48
N GLU A 704 -28.41 0.25 15.08
CA GLU A 704 -29.87 0.25 15.26
C GLU A 704 -30.58 0.05 13.90
N GLY A 705 -31.49 -0.93 13.83
CA GLY A 705 -32.25 -1.26 12.63
C GLY A 705 -31.47 -1.97 11.50
N ASN A 706 -30.14 -2.12 11.60
CA ASN A 706 -29.34 -2.72 10.55
C ASN A 706 -29.04 -4.20 10.82
N LYS A 707 -29.78 -5.08 10.15
CA LYS A 707 -29.59 -6.54 10.19
C LYS A 707 -28.72 -7.08 9.05
N LYS A 708 -28.15 -6.24 8.20
CA LYS A 708 -27.33 -6.68 7.06
C LYS A 708 -26.03 -7.32 7.54
N VAL A 709 -25.65 -8.40 6.86
CA VAL A 709 -24.42 -9.15 7.10
C VAL A 709 -23.75 -9.43 5.76
N ILE A 710 -22.43 -9.33 5.71
CA ILE A 710 -21.62 -9.77 4.58
C ILE A 710 -20.76 -10.92 5.08
N ILE A 711 -20.84 -12.06 4.41
CA ILE A 711 -20.03 -13.25 4.70
C ILE A 711 -19.01 -13.38 3.58
N PHE A 712 -17.72 -13.38 3.95
CA PHE A 712 -16.62 -13.59 3.02
C PHE A 712 -16.11 -15.02 3.14
N THR A 713 -15.82 -15.63 2.02
CA THR A 713 -15.17 -16.94 1.94
C THR A 713 -14.10 -16.93 0.86
N ALA A 714 -13.10 -17.78 1.01
CA ALA A 714 -12.01 -17.89 0.04
C ALA A 714 -12.38 -18.74 -1.19
N PHE A 715 -13.42 -19.59 -1.08
CA PHE A 715 -13.78 -20.57 -2.12
C PHE A 715 -15.24 -20.46 -2.52
N SER A 716 -15.51 -20.56 -3.82
CA SER A 716 -16.86 -20.54 -4.41
C SER A 716 -17.73 -21.69 -3.89
N ASP A 717 -17.17 -22.91 -3.81
CA ASP A 717 -17.86 -24.07 -3.26
C ASP A 717 -18.41 -23.82 -1.83
N THR A 718 -17.62 -23.11 -0.99
CA THR A 718 -18.07 -22.71 0.35
C THR A 718 -19.16 -21.65 0.28
N ALA A 719 -19.08 -20.71 -0.67
CA ALA A 719 -20.11 -19.69 -0.83
C ALA A 719 -21.47 -20.29 -1.24
N GLU A 720 -21.47 -21.26 -2.17
CA GLU A 720 -22.66 -21.99 -2.60
C GLU A 720 -23.24 -22.82 -1.44
N TYR A 721 -22.39 -23.57 -0.75
CA TYR A 721 -22.78 -24.34 0.42
C TYR A 721 -23.46 -23.48 1.50
N LEU A 722 -22.84 -22.36 1.85
CA LEU A 722 -23.40 -21.43 2.83
C LEU A 722 -24.72 -20.82 2.34
N TYR A 723 -24.82 -20.51 1.04
CA TYR A 723 -26.06 -20.00 0.46
C TYR A 723 -27.19 -21.00 0.62
N ASP A 724 -26.98 -22.26 0.22
CA ASP A 724 -27.99 -23.30 0.27
C ASP A 724 -28.45 -23.55 1.71
N CYS A 725 -27.49 -23.69 2.63
CA CYS A 725 -27.81 -23.95 4.03
C CYS A 725 -28.47 -22.77 4.77
N LEU A 726 -28.07 -21.52 4.44
CA LEU A 726 -28.58 -20.33 5.13
C LEU A 726 -29.86 -19.80 4.49
N ALA A 727 -30.05 -19.93 3.18
CA ALA A 727 -31.21 -19.41 2.48
C ALA A 727 -32.52 -19.98 3.01
N GLU A 728 -32.58 -21.29 3.27
CA GLU A 728 -33.75 -21.93 3.86
C GLU A 728 -33.99 -21.52 5.31
N SER A 729 -32.94 -21.50 6.12
CA SER A 729 -32.99 -21.12 7.54
C SER A 729 -33.40 -19.68 7.78
N ILE A 730 -33.07 -18.77 6.86
CA ILE A 730 -33.32 -17.35 6.98
C ILE A 730 -34.65 -16.95 6.31
N LYS A 731 -34.98 -17.52 5.16
CA LYS A 731 -36.29 -17.32 4.48
C LYS A 731 -37.49 -17.75 5.33
N ALA A 732 -37.33 -18.84 6.08
CA ALA A 732 -38.41 -19.40 6.89
C ALA A 732 -38.80 -18.52 8.11
N LYS A 733 -38.01 -17.53 8.48
CA LYS A 733 -38.21 -16.71 9.70
C LYS A 733 -38.23 -15.18 9.50
N HIS A 734 -37.85 -14.66 8.35
CA HIS A 734 -37.82 -13.23 8.09
C HIS A 734 -38.15 -12.90 6.65
N ASP A 735 -39.33 -12.30 6.39
CA ASP A 735 -39.87 -11.92 5.09
C ASP A 735 -39.02 -10.89 4.27
N CYS A 736 -37.80 -10.58 4.67
CA CYS A 736 -37.04 -9.43 4.15
C CYS A 736 -35.59 -9.70 3.77
N ILE A 737 -35.22 -10.87 3.23
CA ILE A 737 -33.85 -11.09 2.76
C ILE A 737 -33.85 -11.58 1.31
N GLN A 738 -33.64 -10.63 0.37
CA GLN A 738 -33.13 -10.97 -0.95
C GLN A 738 -31.63 -11.13 -0.84
N PRO A 739 -31.08 -12.32 -0.97
CA PRO A 739 -29.63 -12.50 -1.05
C PRO A 739 -29.14 -11.96 -2.39
N LEU A 740 -28.38 -10.89 -2.36
CA LEU A 740 -27.57 -10.46 -3.50
C LEU A 740 -26.31 -11.33 -3.55
N PHE A 741 -26.40 -12.41 -4.31
CA PHE A 741 -25.22 -13.21 -4.63
C PHE A 741 -24.36 -12.44 -5.64
N ARG A 742 -23.16 -12.07 -5.25
CA ARG A 742 -22.08 -11.73 -6.17
C ARG A 742 -20.89 -12.61 -5.78
N VAL A 743 -20.61 -13.61 -6.57
CA VAL A 743 -19.29 -14.24 -6.59
C VAL A 743 -18.36 -13.18 -7.13
N MET A 744 -17.50 -12.64 -6.29
CA MET A 744 -16.46 -11.67 -6.68
C MET A 744 -15.25 -12.42 -7.23
#